data_ef1bb94c3a82948b5b88d38513e7af62
#
_entry.id   ef1bb94c3a82948b5b88d38513e7af62
#
_cell.length_a   1.000
_cell.length_b   1.000
_cell.length_c   1.000
_cell.angle_alpha   90.00
_cell.angle_beta   90.00
_cell.angle_gamma   90.00
#
_symmetry.space_group_name_H-M   'P 1'
#
loop_
_entity.id
_entity.type
_entity.pdbx_description
1 polymer ?
#
loop_
_entity_poly.entity_id
_entity_poly.type
_entity_poly.pdbx_seq_one_letter_code
_entity_poly.pdbx_strand_id
1 'polypeptide(L)'
;MNRTVPTAMLLVALLGFAGCFGAVEPDPPEEKVVPIALEQPVFEWINPASTIQLDGTPIVLQVRYAGEGWKLIPTVTTPIFESLSAYGWSVSPQGYSIEFLPSMVGNYTVGVAIEPLDSTTNAPEIQGIEHRIEVTPPVESAPVVQTSSREILEQPNLLWHEGIVLHEALDTCVLGYIINDGTSGAITIKEDGTWKILLDFTEIETSMTITTTATCGKYTTLSDTFLTNVLLEGGGQDSDGDSIDDAYDRCPNGIGDQEGWKSNLNSDKDSDGCRDNDEDDDDDGDGVLDLHDLCPDSVGWISTPDADYDSDGCHDTNEDEDDDNDNVLDVDDDCPNGRVGWSSTLYSDWDGDGCLDLDEDEDDDNDLALDADDLCPKGFTSWLRDASSDFDDDGCADATEDEDDDNDNVLDVNATGDQLDRCPQTPANATDIDEKGCAAVQRDSDSDGVNDAVDVCDGTPTGLVVNDVGCADLDQDGVSANIDQCPDSPVRWTIDDLGCAVVQAPVPWTSPSTLSGPMQSVPHFTVPTLDGTYYFQQEWTGKDIYYFLFKYTDSSGSSNAGTWGQSPGPFIRGLPENVHLFFGSFDTTYHTDVINRKSAIENALNPDEEEMWQDRIHYIDQQAGSISGGLGQMISSFNNPRYMGIDRFQLARETGSLYAWTSQTNDPMHLVHEPHQWNAEFPVEIRRHDPAVEEVTLMDFARHSGGWSSGFTSTQSTILPSNLTDYDTLEIYHEHACFERSNRYQNSDGSYGGCHEWDYEANLKICQADNASSCGTEFMRWITTYGREGKWLTDVSPYLFMLENNENRTFQYKGANKGDLTVSFLFSDWGSGLRGDEATFAFTGGQFDGTYNNESKHNRHLNFTVPSWASEVKIVATITGHGFGKDAENCAEFCDHQHYYYLNGQSTYEWHPLVYSNEGCENEVNNGVVANQFGSWPFGRAGWCAGQDVKQWTYDITSWSDMSGGNNHLSYKGLFNGQEYVPSDGVGNGQRNIHAEIWVVYYNSTTSS
;
A
#
# COMPACT_ATOMS: atom_id res chain seq x y z
N MET A 1 61.51 -0.61 -0.67
CA MET A 1 62.14 -1.39 -1.78
C MET A 1 61.02 -1.73 -2.72
N ASN A 2 61.06 -1.14 -3.92
CA ASN A 2 60.09 -1.36 -4.98
C ASN A 2 60.02 -2.80 -5.45
N ARG A 3 58.82 -3.30 -5.68
CA ARG A 3 58.57 -4.30 -6.72
C ARG A 3 57.17 -4.08 -7.31
N THR A 4 57.20 -3.78 -8.59
CA THR A 4 56.19 -3.56 -9.59
C THR A 4 55.40 -4.83 -9.90
N VAL A 5 54.10 -4.63 -10.11
CA VAL A 5 53.13 -5.59 -10.66
C VAL A 5 53.27 -5.60 -12.19
N PRO A 6 53.16 -6.71 -12.87
CA PRO A 6 52.98 -6.74 -14.34
C PRO A 6 51.51 -6.95 -14.70
N THR A 7 51.04 -6.04 -15.52
CA THR A 7 49.79 -6.08 -16.26
C THR A 7 49.80 -7.23 -17.27
N ALA A 8 48.80 -8.08 -17.26
CA ALA A 8 48.55 -9.09 -18.29
C ALA A 8 47.56 -8.55 -19.33
N MET A 9 48.04 -8.34 -20.54
CA MET A 9 47.23 -8.07 -21.73
C MET A 9 46.53 -9.35 -22.21
N LEU A 10 45.24 -9.24 -22.48
CA LEU A 10 44.47 -10.26 -23.18
C LEU A 10 44.71 -10.14 -24.69
N LEU A 11 45.27 -11.18 -25.31
CA LEU A 11 45.47 -11.27 -26.74
C LEU A 11 44.38 -12.15 -27.35
N VAL A 12 43.55 -11.55 -28.19
CA VAL A 12 42.58 -12.29 -29.02
C VAL A 12 43.32 -12.80 -30.25
N ALA A 13 43.39 -14.09 -30.44
CA ALA A 13 43.90 -14.71 -31.65
C ALA A 13 42.77 -15.04 -32.62
N LEU A 14 42.78 -14.36 -33.75
CA LEU A 14 42.06 -14.75 -34.97
C LEU A 14 42.81 -15.88 -35.65
N LEU A 15 42.16 -17.02 -35.87
CA LEU A 15 42.57 -18.00 -36.87
C LEU A 15 41.43 -18.22 -37.85
N GLY A 16 41.64 -17.76 -39.05
CA GLY A 16 40.84 -18.09 -40.22
C GLY A 16 41.20 -19.45 -40.77
N PHE A 17 40.21 -20.15 -41.27
CA PHE A 17 40.41 -21.15 -42.33
C PHE A 17 39.30 -21.02 -43.39
N ALA A 18 39.76 -21.01 -44.61
CA ALA A 18 38.99 -20.87 -45.81
C ALA A 18 38.33 -22.17 -46.26
N GLY A 19 37.18 -22.02 -46.88
CA GLY A 19 36.85 -22.82 -48.05
C GLY A 19 35.78 -23.87 -47.89
N CYS A 20 34.56 -23.57 -48.39
CA CYS A 20 33.96 -24.35 -49.48
C CYS A 20 32.64 -23.67 -49.89
N PHE A 21 32.48 -23.48 -51.19
CA PHE A 21 31.31 -22.92 -51.84
C PHE A 21 30.06 -23.80 -51.59
N GLY A 22 28.98 -23.20 -51.10
CA GLY A 22 27.64 -23.78 -51.13
C GLY A 22 26.63 -22.64 -51.31
N ALA A 23 25.67 -22.88 -52.18
CA ALA A 23 24.76 -21.92 -52.78
C ALA A 23 24.09 -20.92 -51.82
N VAL A 24 24.02 -19.68 -52.32
CA VAL A 24 23.22 -18.61 -51.73
C VAL A 24 21.74 -18.97 -51.92
N GLU A 25 21.02 -19.31 -50.84
CA GLU A 25 19.58 -19.19 -50.83
C GLU A 25 19.22 -17.72 -50.59
N PRO A 26 18.20 -17.17 -51.30
CA PRO A 26 17.75 -15.80 -51.08
C PRO A 26 17.14 -15.65 -49.67
N ASP A 27 17.49 -14.55 -49.00
CA ASP A 27 16.87 -14.12 -47.76
C ASP A 27 15.34 -14.19 -47.86
N PRO A 28 14.66 -14.73 -46.83
CA PRO A 28 13.20 -14.61 -46.76
C PRO A 28 12.81 -13.14 -46.71
N PRO A 29 11.68 -12.74 -47.33
CA PRO A 29 11.26 -11.36 -47.32
C PRO A 29 11.04 -10.89 -45.89
N GLU A 30 11.55 -9.70 -45.56
CA GLU A 30 11.23 -9.01 -44.33
C GLU A 30 9.72 -9.08 -44.09
N GLU A 31 9.33 -9.82 -43.08
CA GLU A 31 7.97 -9.81 -42.57
C GLU A 31 7.70 -8.37 -42.09
N LYS A 32 6.88 -7.65 -42.83
CA LYS A 32 6.35 -6.38 -42.35
C LYS A 32 5.63 -6.71 -41.03
N VAL A 33 6.22 -6.31 -39.94
CA VAL A 33 5.52 -6.25 -38.66
C VAL A 33 4.30 -5.37 -38.86
N VAL A 34 3.15 -5.96 -39.04
CA VAL A 34 1.88 -5.28 -38.98
C VAL A 34 1.78 -4.78 -37.53
N PRO A 35 1.58 -3.49 -37.29
CA PRO A 35 1.35 -3.02 -35.93
C PRO A 35 0.18 -3.81 -35.35
N ILE A 36 0.40 -4.51 -34.28
CA ILE A 36 -0.66 -5.14 -33.51
C ILE A 36 -1.51 -4.00 -33.01
N ALA A 37 -2.76 -3.90 -33.43
CA ALA A 37 -3.70 -2.94 -32.85
C ALA A 37 -3.81 -3.33 -31.35
N LEU A 38 -3.55 -2.39 -30.47
CA LEU A 38 -3.84 -2.58 -29.04
C LEU A 38 -5.35 -2.77 -28.95
N GLU A 39 -5.76 -3.86 -28.34
CA GLU A 39 -7.15 -4.07 -27.97
C GLU A 39 -7.57 -2.99 -26.97
N GLN A 40 -8.81 -2.57 -27.01
CA GLN A 40 -9.33 -1.62 -26.03
C GLN A 40 -9.31 -2.29 -24.67
N PRO A 41 -8.77 -1.65 -23.64
CA PRO A 41 -8.82 -2.21 -22.30
C PRO A 41 -10.23 -2.07 -21.73
N VAL A 42 -10.71 -3.11 -21.10
CA VAL A 42 -11.93 -3.03 -20.28
C VAL A 42 -11.53 -2.50 -18.92
N PHE A 43 -12.22 -1.48 -18.41
CA PHE A 43 -12.04 -0.99 -17.06
C PHE A 43 -13.37 -0.48 -16.50
N GLU A 44 -13.66 -0.87 -15.27
CA GLU A 44 -14.94 -0.59 -14.61
C GLU A 44 -14.72 -0.35 -13.11
N TRP A 45 -15.65 0.30 -12.46
CA TRP A 45 -15.64 0.45 -11.02
C TRP A 45 -16.16 -0.83 -10.35
N ILE A 46 -15.49 -1.29 -9.29
CA ILE A 46 -15.94 -2.42 -8.51
C ILE A 46 -16.70 -1.90 -7.30
N ASN A 47 -18.01 -2.09 -7.27
CA ASN A 47 -18.91 -1.71 -6.16
C ASN A 47 -18.58 -0.35 -5.53
N PRO A 48 -18.49 0.74 -6.27
CA PRO A 48 -18.07 2.01 -5.73
C PRO A 48 -19.12 2.53 -4.74
N ALA A 49 -18.66 3.00 -3.58
CA ALA A 49 -19.53 3.66 -2.63
C ALA A 49 -20.00 5.01 -3.21
N SER A 50 -21.30 5.28 -3.20
CA SER A 50 -21.87 6.56 -3.65
C SER A 50 -21.98 7.60 -2.55
N THR A 51 -22.06 7.17 -1.28
CA THR A 51 -22.19 8.07 -0.13
C THR A 51 -21.34 7.58 1.03
N ILE A 52 -20.51 8.44 1.60
CA ILE A 52 -19.63 8.13 2.73
C ILE A 52 -19.68 9.27 3.75
N GLN A 53 -19.54 8.98 5.04
CA GLN A 53 -19.46 9.99 6.09
C GLN A 53 -18.04 10.53 6.25
N LEU A 54 -17.90 11.82 6.55
CA LEU A 54 -16.62 12.46 6.87
C LEU A 54 -16.23 12.12 8.33
N ASP A 55 -15.73 10.94 8.57
CA ASP A 55 -15.36 10.44 9.91
C ASP A 55 -13.84 10.28 10.11
N GLY A 56 -13.07 10.65 9.12
CA GLY A 56 -11.60 10.53 9.13
C GLY A 56 -11.11 9.18 8.60
N THR A 57 -12.00 8.35 8.04
CA THR A 57 -11.60 7.14 7.34
C THR A 57 -11.25 7.45 5.88
N PRO A 58 -10.22 6.82 5.32
CA PRO A 58 -9.93 6.94 3.90
C PRO A 58 -11.03 6.33 3.03
N ILE A 59 -11.28 6.93 1.88
CA ILE A 59 -12.13 6.37 0.85
C ILE A 59 -11.26 5.51 -0.05
N VAL A 60 -11.63 4.24 -0.22
CA VAL A 60 -10.95 3.33 -1.13
C VAL A 60 -11.89 2.94 -2.26
N LEU A 61 -11.48 3.21 -3.49
CA LEU A 61 -12.21 2.82 -4.69
C LEU A 61 -11.38 1.84 -5.51
N GLN A 62 -12.00 0.80 -5.98
CA GLN A 62 -11.34 -0.21 -6.80
C GLN A 62 -11.79 -0.10 -8.26
N VAL A 63 -10.84 -0.26 -9.18
CA VAL A 63 -11.09 -0.28 -10.62
C VAL A 63 -10.59 -1.61 -11.17
N ARG A 64 -11.47 -2.41 -11.72
CA ARG A 64 -11.08 -3.59 -12.51
C ARG A 64 -10.47 -3.11 -13.82
N TYR A 65 -9.35 -3.69 -14.18
CA TYR A 65 -8.65 -3.35 -15.41
C TYR A 65 -8.11 -4.61 -16.08
N ALA A 66 -8.44 -4.79 -17.33
CA ALA A 66 -7.87 -5.83 -18.17
C ALA A 66 -7.33 -5.21 -19.46
N GLY A 67 -6.02 -5.30 -19.68
CA GLY A 67 -5.36 -4.81 -20.89
C GLY A 67 -3.86 -4.62 -20.71
N GLU A 68 -3.07 -5.02 -21.67
CA GLU A 68 -1.63 -4.78 -21.70
C GLU A 68 -1.28 -3.58 -22.58
N GLY A 69 -0.28 -2.82 -22.19
CA GLY A 69 0.26 -1.70 -22.98
C GLY A 69 -0.41 -0.35 -22.72
N TRP A 70 -1.14 -0.18 -21.62
CA TRP A 70 -1.81 1.06 -21.23
C TRP A 70 -1.34 1.53 -19.85
N LYS A 71 -1.30 2.86 -19.66
CA LYS A 71 -1.05 3.51 -18.36
C LYS A 71 -2.37 4.10 -17.87
N LEU A 72 -2.70 3.86 -16.61
CA LEU A 72 -3.82 4.47 -15.95
C LEU A 72 -3.39 5.76 -15.26
N ILE A 73 -4.22 6.77 -15.34
CA ILE A 73 -4.01 8.08 -14.73
C ILE A 73 -5.21 8.36 -13.83
N PRO A 74 -5.09 8.14 -12.52
CA PRO A 74 -6.14 8.48 -11.59
C PRO A 74 -6.24 9.97 -11.36
N THR A 75 -7.43 10.46 -11.07
CA THR A 75 -7.70 11.83 -10.67
C THR A 75 -8.71 11.85 -9.55
N VAL A 76 -8.54 12.72 -8.58
CA VAL A 76 -9.53 12.97 -7.54
C VAL A 76 -9.81 14.46 -7.53
N THR A 77 -11.06 14.85 -7.78
CA THR A 77 -11.49 16.24 -7.75
C THR A 77 -12.32 16.50 -6.51
N THR A 78 -12.00 17.54 -5.79
CA THR A 78 -12.71 17.95 -4.57
C THR A 78 -14.03 18.65 -4.90
N PRO A 79 -14.93 18.83 -3.92
CA PRO A 79 -16.17 19.58 -4.15
C PRO A 79 -16.01 21.03 -4.61
N ILE A 80 -14.84 21.61 -4.45
CA ILE A 80 -14.50 22.96 -4.93
C ILE A 80 -13.70 22.94 -6.25
N PHE A 81 -13.76 21.81 -6.99
CA PHE A 81 -13.12 21.62 -8.29
C PHE A 81 -11.59 21.72 -8.29
N GLU A 82 -10.95 21.50 -7.16
CA GLU A 82 -9.50 21.39 -7.07
C GLU A 82 -9.07 19.93 -7.19
N SER A 83 -8.01 19.65 -7.94
CA SER A 83 -7.41 18.33 -7.98
C SER A 83 -6.74 18.02 -6.64
N LEU A 84 -7.12 16.91 -6.03
CA LEU A 84 -6.48 16.45 -4.81
C LEU A 84 -5.11 15.89 -5.17
N SER A 85 -4.07 16.44 -4.58
CA SER A 85 -2.67 16.03 -4.82
C SER A 85 -2.21 14.88 -3.93
N ALA A 86 -2.95 14.55 -2.88
CA ALA A 86 -2.62 13.49 -1.93
C ALA A 86 -3.67 12.37 -2.01
N TYR A 87 -3.41 11.36 -2.81
CA TYR A 87 -4.17 10.12 -2.83
C TYR A 87 -3.24 8.93 -3.02
N GLY A 88 -3.56 7.82 -2.36
CA GLY A 88 -2.88 6.55 -2.56
C GLY A 88 -3.30 5.92 -3.88
N TRP A 89 -2.35 5.37 -4.61
CA TRP A 89 -2.59 4.60 -5.82
C TRP A 89 -1.85 3.28 -5.73
N SER A 90 -2.54 2.18 -5.73
CA SER A 90 -1.93 0.86 -5.67
C SER A 90 -2.39 -0.03 -6.81
N VAL A 91 -1.50 -0.91 -7.24
CA VAL A 91 -1.75 -1.87 -8.31
C VAL A 91 -1.81 -3.26 -7.70
N SER A 92 -2.89 -3.97 -7.97
CA SER A 92 -3.04 -5.38 -7.62
C SER A 92 -3.22 -6.22 -8.88
N PRO A 93 -3.04 -7.55 -8.83
CA PRO A 93 -3.29 -8.41 -9.98
C PRO A 93 -4.72 -8.35 -10.53
N GLN A 94 -5.69 -7.93 -9.72
CA GLN A 94 -7.09 -7.82 -10.10
C GLN A 94 -7.54 -6.41 -10.49
N GLY A 95 -6.66 -5.41 -10.42
CA GLY A 95 -7.02 -4.05 -10.76
C GLY A 95 -6.21 -3.02 -9.99
N TYR A 96 -6.78 -1.83 -9.87
CA TYR A 96 -6.16 -0.70 -9.21
C TYR A 96 -7.06 -0.19 -8.10
N SER A 97 -6.47 0.28 -7.01
CA SER A 97 -7.22 0.98 -5.96
C SER A 97 -6.75 2.42 -5.82
N ILE A 98 -7.71 3.32 -5.65
CA ILE A 98 -7.48 4.73 -5.35
C ILE A 98 -7.92 4.94 -3.91
N GLU A 99 -7.01 5.41 -3.06
CA GLU A 99 -7.28 5.71 -1.66
C GLU A 99 -7.04 7.20 -1.41
N PHE A 100 -7.99 7.87 -0.82
CA PHE A 100 -7.82 9.27 -0.43
C PHE A 100 -8.62 9.60 0.83
N LEU A 101 -8.13 10.55 1.60
CA LEU A 101 -8.82 11.03 2.78
C LEU A 101 -9.62 12.28 2.42
N PRO A 102 -10.96 12.25 2.49
CA PRO A 102 -11.75 13.43 2.23
C PRO A 102 -11.53 14.48 3.32
N SER A 103 -11.23 15.71 2.89
CA SER A 103 -10.97 16.84 3.79
C SER A 103 -12.20 17.73 4.01
N MET A 104 -13.25 17.56 3.21
CA MET A 104 -14.47 18.34 3.27
C MET A 104 -15.66 17.50 2.85
N VAL A 105 -16.85 17.94 3.21
CA VAL A 105 -18.13 17.36 2.73
C VAL A 105 -18.47 17.90 1.35
N GLY A 106 -19.26 17.15 0.62
CA GLY A 106 -19.69 17.49 -0.74
C GLY A 106 -19.31 16.42 -1.75
N ASN A 107 -19.51 16.70 -3.02
CA ASN A 107 -19.31 15.74 -4.08
C ASN A 107 -17.85 15.68 -4.53
N TYR A 108 -17.20 14.54 -4.33
CA TYR A 108 -15.90 14.22 -4.90
C TYR A 108 -16.11 13.48 -6.22
N THR A 109 -15.36 13.86 -7.23
CA THR A 109 -15.32 13.11 -8.49
C THR A 109 -14.00 12.38 -8.60
N VAL A 110 -14.04 11.07 -8.71
CA VAL A 110 -12.86 10.22 -8.88
C VAL A 110 -12.86 9.68 -10.29
N GLY A 111 -11.88 10.05 -11.07
CA GLY A 111 -11.72 9.63 -12.46
C GLY A 111 -10.51 8.73 -12.65
N VAL A 112 -10.57 7.87 -13.67
CA VAL A 112 -9.41 7.13 -14.17
C VAL A 112 -9.37 7.27 -15.68
N ALA A 113 -8.38 7.98 -16.18
CA ALA A 113 -8.09 8.03 -17.62
C ALA A 113 -7.04 6.96 -17.99
N ILE A 114 -6.95 6.61 -19.26
CA ILE A 114 -5.95 5.69 -19.76
C ILE A 114 -5.17 6.30 -20.91
N GLU A 115 -3.87 6.04 -20.93
CA GLU A 115 -2.96 6.42 -21.99
C GLU A 115 -2.16 5.22 -22.48
N PRO A 116 -1.85 5.12 -23.78
CA PRO A 116 -0.98 4.05 -24.25
C PRO A 116 0.45 4.25 -23.71
N LEU A 117 1.08 3.17 -23.23
CA LEU A 117 2.48 3.17 -22.77
C LEU A 117 3.49 3.54 -23.85
N ASP A 118 3.14 3.33 -25.13
CA ASP A 118 3.97 3.71 -26.27
C ASP A 118 3.24 4.73 -27.15
N SER A 119 3.69 5.98 -27.12
CA SER A 119 3.13 7.10 -27.89
C SER A 119 3.24 6.96 -29.41
N THR A 120 3.88 5.90 -29.91
CA THR A 120 4.01 5.62 -31.36
C THR A 120 2.90 4.74 -31.91
N THR A 121 2.03 4.19 -31.05
CA THR A 121 0.89 3.37 -31.44
C THR A 121 -0.32 4.24 -31.79
N ASN A 122 -0.99 3.97 -32.92
CA ASN A 122 -2.30 4.52 -33.21
C ASN A 122 -3.34 3.82 -32.32
N ALA A 123 -3.42 4.24 -31.07
CA ALA A 123 -4.45 3.80 -30.17
C ALA A 123 -5.73 4.63 -30.37
N PRO A 124 -6.91 4.06 -30.23
CA PRO A 124 -8.15 4.81 -30.18
C PRO A 124 -8.13 5.79 -28.99
N GLU A 125 -8.73 6.93 -29.14
CA GLU A 125 -8.93 7.88 -28.06
C GLU A 125 -9.92 7.22 -27.08
N ILE A 126 -9.48 6.91 -25.88
CA ILE A 126 -10.33 6.26 -24.87
C ILE A 126 -10.61 7.31 -23.80
N GLN A 127 -11.88 7.48 -23.51
CA GLN A 127 -12.34 8.34 -22.43
C GLN A 127 -12.08 7.65 -21.09
N GLY A 128 -11.92 8.42 -20.02
CA GLY A 128 -11.80 7.90 -18.67
C GLY A 128 -13.17 7.51 -18.11
N ILE A 129 -13.21 6.72 -17.08
CA ILE A 129 -14.41 6.51 -16.26
C ILE A 129 -14.36 7.42 -15.05
N GLU A 130 -15.51 7.95 -14.67
CA GLU A 130 -15.63 8.79 -13.49
C GLU A 130 -16.66 8.17 -12.52
N HIS A 131 -16.52 8.46 -11.25
CA HIS A 131 -17.48 8.10 -10.22
C HIS A 131 -17.58 9.22 -9.21
N ARG A 132 -18.80 9.58 -8.84
CA ARG A 132 -19.09 10.61 -7.86
C ARG A 132 -19.35 10.00 -6.50
N ILE A 133 -18.80 10.60 -5.47
CA ILE A 133 -18.99 10.19 -4.09
C ILE A 133 -19.44 11.39 -3.28
N GLU A 134 -20.60 11.28 -2.70
CA GLU A 134 -21.10 12.27 -1.77
C GLU A 134 -20.50 12.01 -0.38
N VAL A 135 -19.71 12.93 0.12
CA VAL A 135 -19.17 12.89 1.47
C VAL A 135 -20.10 13.67 2.39
N THR A 136 -20.75 12.98 3.30
CA THR A 136 -21.71 13.56 4.25
C THR A 136 -21.08 13.83 5.61
N PRO A 137 -21.62 14.76 6.42
CA PRO A 137 -21.13 14.97 7.77
C PRO A 137 -21.28 13.72 8.65
N PRO A 138 -20.36 13.49 9.59
CA PRO A 138 -20.48 12.36 10.51
C PRO A 138 -21.65 12.52 11.46
N VAL A 139 -22.29 11.42 11.81
CA VAL A 139 -23.36 11.37 12.82
C VAL A 139 -22.75 11.73 14.18
N GLU A 140 -23.18 12.84 14.81
CA GLU A 140 -22.63 13.43 16.05
C GLU A 140 -21.28 14.18 15.91
N SER A 141 -21.00 14.83 14.81
CA SER A 141 -19.79 15.65 14.63
C SER A 141 -19.98 17.14 14.92
N ALA A 142 -18.87 17.87 15.01
CA ALA A 142 -18.92 19.33 14.99
C ALA A 142 -19.35 19.81 13.60
N PRO A 143 -20.14 20.92 13.51
CA PRO A 143 -20.54 21.47 12.24
C PRO A 143 -19.32 21.90 11.41
N VAL A 144 -19.39 21.72 10.11
CA VAL A 144 -18.39 22.29 9.18
C VAL A 144 -18.88 23.63 8.71
N VAL A 145 -18.05 24.65 8.83
CA VAL A 145 -18.39 26.02 8.41
C VAL A 145 -17.39 26.45 7.34
N GLN A 146 -17.92 26.80 6.18
CA GLN A 146 -17.15 27.42 5.11
C GLN A 146 -17.61 28.85 4.96
N THR A 147 -16.68 29.78 4.81
CA THR A 147 -16.97 31.21 4.75
C THR A 147 -16.22 31.88 3.61
N SER A 148 -16.84 32.86 2.99
CA SER A 148 -16.21 33.78 2.08
C SER A 148 -16.71 35.21 2.35
N SER A 149 -15.98 36.18 1.85
CA SER A 149 -16.41 37.57 1.90
C SER A 149 -16.09 38.25 0.60
N ARG A 150 -17.03 39.04 0.10
CA ARG A 150 -16.82 39.85 -1.10
C ARG A 150 -17.27 41.28 -0.85
N GLU A 151 -16.46 42.20 -1.35
CA GLU A 151 -16.77 43.61 -1.31
C GLU A 151 -17.82 43.94 -2.35
N ILE A 152 -18.73 44.85 -2.01
CA ILE A 152 -19.65 45.43 -2.98
C ILE A 152 -18.94 46.63 -3.56
N LEU A 153 -18.57 46.56 -4.82
CA LEU A 153 -17.75 47.56 -5.52
C LEU A 153 -18.42 48.97 -5.55
N GLU A 154 -19.70 49.02 -5.52
CA GLU A 154 -20.50 50.23 -5.62
C GLU A 154 -20.87 50.82 -4.25
N GLN A 155 -20.66 50.09 -3.16
CA GLN A 155 -20.91 50.52 -1.79
C GLN A 155 -19.74 50.10 -0.88
N PRO A 156 -18.67 50.88 -0.83
CA PRO A 156 -17.42 50.46 -0.18
C PRO A 156 -17.54 50.28 1.33
N ASN A 157 -18.63 50.67 1.96
CA ASN A 157 -18.92 50.45 3.37
C ASN A 157 -19.60 49.12 3.64
N LEU A 158 -20.01 48.42 2.62
CA LEU A 158 -20.79 47.18 2.74
C LEU A 158 -19.97 46.01 2.27
N LEU A 159 -20.08 44.92 2.97
CA LEU A 159 -19.41 43.66 2.66
C LEU A 159 -20.40 42.52 2.77
N TRP A 160 -20.53 41.75 1.73
CA TRP A 160 -21.21 40.46 1.83
C TRP A 160 -20.29 39.44 2.50
N HIS A 161 -20.75 38.86 3.61
CA HIS A 161 -20.14 37.71 4.26
C HIS A 161 -21.13 36.56 4.18
N GLU A 162 -20.72 35.50 3.52
CA GLU A 162 -21.58 34.39 3.13
C GLU A 162 -20.90 33.04 3.31
N GLY A 163 -21.64 31.97 3.30
CA GLY A 163 -21.07 30.65 3.45
C GLY A 163 -22.11 29.56 3.63
N ILE A 164 -21.62 28.38 3.97
CA ILE A 164 -22.45 27.22 4.23
C ILE A 164 -22.09 26.57 5.56
N VAL A 165 -23.11 26.12 6.28
CA VAL A 165 -22.97 25.25 7.46
C VAL A 165 -23.49 23.87 7.08
N LEU A 166 -22.64 22.87 7.24
CA LEU A 166 -22.97 21.49 6.94
C LEU A 166 -23.09 20.71 8.23
N HIS A 167 -24.28 20.22 8.51
CA HIS A 167 -24.58 19.37 9.65
C HIS A 167 -25.89 18.60 9.41
N GLU A 168 -25.94 17.35 9.83
CA GLU A 168 -27.12 16.48 9.61
C GLU A 168 -28.42 16.96 10.29
N ALA A 169 -28.30 17.82 11.29
CA ALA A 169 -29.43 18.42 12.03
C ALA A 169 -29.28 19.95 12.01
N LEU A 170 -29.41 20.55 10.83
CA LEU A 170 -29.28 21.99 10.61
C LEU A 170 -30.27 22.83 11.45
N ASP A 171 -31.45 22.29 11.75
CA ASP A 171 -32.45 22.90 12.60
C ASP A 171 -31.98 23.10 14.05
N THR A 172 -30.93 22.40 14.47
CA THR A 172 -30.32 22.54 15.80
C THR A 172 -29.16 23.54 15.82
N CYS A 173 -28.81 24.11 14.67
CA CYS A 173 -27.64 24.95 14.50
C CYS A 173 -27.95 26.42 14.76
N VAL A 174 -27.02 27.09 15.45
CA VAL A 174 -27.02 28.55 15.65
C VAL A 174 -25.73 29.09 15.10
N LEU A 175 -25.83 30.07 14.21
CA LEU A 175 -24.69 30.74 13.59
C LEU A 175 -24.57 32.18 14.08
N GLY A 176 -23.38 32.60 14.33
CA GLY A 176 -23.04 33.97 14.69
C GLY A 176 -21.70 34.40 14.15
N TYR A 177 -21.45 35.70 14.14
CA TYR A 177 -20.15 36.25 13.75
C TYR A 177 -19.63 37.26 14.77
N ILE A 178 -18.32 37.43 14.77
CA ILE A 178 -17.64 38.48 15.52
C ILE A 178 -16.49 39.07 14.66
N ILE A 179 -16.38 40.36 14.64
CA ILE A 179 -15.32 41.06 13.93
C ILE A 179 -14.24 41.49 14.95
N ASN A 180 -13.02 41.69 14.51
CA ASN A 180 -11.90 42.05 15.38
C ASN A 180 -12.09 43.41 16.16
N ASP A 181 -13.02 44.26 15.75
CA ASP A 181 -13.42 45.48 16.49
C ASP A 181 -14.41 45.18 17.64
N GLY A 182 -14.87 43.97 17.80
CA GLY A 182 -15.84 43.52 18.79
C GLY A 182 -17.30 43.57 18.34
N THR A 183 -17.57 43.99 17.12
CA THR A 183 -18.93 43.93 16.53
C THR A 183 -19.32 42.45 16.33
N SER A 184 -20.55 42.11 16.70
CA SER A 184 -21.03 40.73 16.59
C SER A 184 -22.54 40.69 16.34
N GLY A 185 -23.00 39.61 15.69
CA GLY A 185 -24.41 39.39 15.39
C GLY A 185 -24.74 37.93 15.17
N ALA A 186 -26.03 37.64 15.06
CA ALA A 186 -26.55 36.34 14.70
C ALA A 186 -26.78 36.26 13.18
N ILE A 187 -26.56 35.08 12.62
CA ILE A 187 -26.75 34.80 11.20
C ILE A 187 -27.90 33.83 11.07
N THR A 188 -28.78 34.05 10.08
CA THR A 188 -29.84 33.10 9.75
C THR A 188 -29.34 32.10 8.74
N ILE A 189 -29.55 30.81 9.02
CA ILE A 189 -29.17 29.71 8.15
C ILE A 189 -30.45 29.31 7.37
N LYS A 190 -30.33 29.12 6.05
CA LYS A 190 -31.39 28.56 5.20
C LYS A 190 -31.50 27.04 5.39
N GLU A 191 -32.59 26.44 4.87
CA GLU A 191 -32.82 24.98 4.99
C GLU A 191 -31.74 24.12 4.32
N ASP A 192 -31.07 24.63 3.28
CA ASP A 192 -29.93 24.03 2.58
C ASP A 192 -28.58 24.22 3.29
N GLY A 193 -28.56 24.92 4.41
CA GLY A 193 -27.34 25.23 5.16
C GLY A 193 -26.62 26.50 4.73
N THR A 194 -27.03 27.11 3.64
CA THR A 194 -26.42 28.38 3.17
C THR A 194 -26.83 29.57 4.03
N TRP A 195 -26.01 30.58 4.04
CA TRP A 195 -26.26 31.80 4.76
C TRP A 195 -25.53 32.98 4.12
N LYS A 196 -26.12 34.15 4.27
CA LYS A 196 -25.54 35.38 3.73
C LYS A 196 -25.97 36.55 4.61
N ILE A 197 -25.03 37.43 4.95
CA ILE A 197 -25.30 38.66 5.70
C ILE A 197 -24.53 39.82 5.05
N LEU A 198 -25.14 40.97 5.15
CA LEU A 198 -24.53 42.24 4.76
C LEU A 198 -23.96 42.89 6.01
N LEU A 199 -22.68 43.19 6.00
CA LEU A 199 -21.98 43.88 7.06
C LEU A 199 -21.74 45.32 6.66
N ASP A 200 -22.20 46.25 7.48
CA ASP A 200 -22.02 47.74 7.31
C ASP A 200 -20.95 48.23 8.25
N PHE A 201 -19.93 48.90 7.72
CA PHE A 201 -18.76 49.38 8.46
C PHE A 201 -18.66 50.90 8.49
N THR A 202 -18.61 51.47 9.67
CA THR A 202 -18.47 52.89 9.83
C THR A 202 -17.01 53.39 9.87
N GLU A 203 -16.08 52.48 10.15
CA GLU A 203 -14.61 52.75 10.12
C GLU A 203 -13.90 51.45 9.72
N ILE A 204 -12.94 51.49 8.81
CA ILE A 204 -12.20 50.35 8.32
C ILE A 204 -10.73 50.42 8.70
N GLU A 205 -10.20 49.33 9.24
CA GLU A 205 -8.77 49.12 9.48
C GLU A 205 -8.12 48.46 8.25
N THR A 206 -6.79 48.60 8.15
CA THR A 206 -6.00 48.04 7.04
C THR A 206 -6.03 46.51 6.96
N SER A 207 -6.57 45.83 7.95
CA SER A 207 -6.83 44.40 7.97
C SER A 207 -7.95 44.05 8.93
N MET A 208 -8.78 43.11 8.56
CA MET A 208 -9.95 42.67 9.31
C MET A 208 -10.05 41.17 9.34
N THR A 209 -10.47 40.60 10.47
CA THR A 209 -10.85 39.20 10.59
C THR A 209 -12.31 39.09 11.00
N ILE A 210 -13.07 38.30 10.28
CA ILE A 210 -14.44 37.94 10.64
C ILE A 210 -14.42 36.51 11.09
N THR A 211 -14.68 36.23 12.35
CA THR A 211 -14.80 34.89 12.90
C THR A 211 -16.25 34.48 12.92
N THR A 212 -16.59 33.46 12.14
CA THR A 212 -17.92 32.88 12.11
C THR A 212 -17.96 31.67 13.02
N THR A 213 -18.97 31.59 13.88
CA THR A 213 -19.14 30.54 14.86
C THR A 213 -20.43 29.79 14.60
N ALA A 214 -20.35 28.50 14.29
CA ALA A 214 -21.51 27.61 14.21
C ALA A 214 -21.54 26.68 15.42
N THR A 215 -22.70 26.60 16.05
CA THR A 215 -22.94 25.69 17.17
C THR A 215 -24.17 24.85 16.86
N CYS A 216 -23.98 23.53 16.72
CA CYS A 216 -25.04 22.55 16.52
C CYS A 216 -25.06 21.60 17.71
N GLY A 217 -26.14 21.61 18.48
CA GLY A 217 -26.21 20.87 19.73
C GLY A 217 -25.09 21.22 20.72
N LYS A 218 -24.18 20.29 20.99
CA LYS A 218 -23.06 20.49 21.93
C LYS A 218 -21.72 20.85 21.26
N TYR A 219 -21.69 20.89 19.95
CA TYR A 219 -20.45 21.10 19.17
C TYR A 219 -20.41 22.49 18.59
N THR A 220 -19.23 23.10 18.59
CA THR A 220 -18.99 24.44 18.05
C THR A 220 -17.78 24.43 17.15
N THR A 221 -17.90 25.01 15.97
CA THR A 221 -16.81 25.22 15.02
C THR A 221 -16.65 26.71 14.72
N LEU A 222 -15.43 27.14 14.51
CA LEU A 222 -15.05 28.51 14.15
C LEU A 222 -14.42 28.49 12.75
N SER A 223 -14.76 29.50 11.94
CA SER A 223 -14.11 29.76 10.65
C SER A 223 -13.71 31.24 10.59
N ASP A 224 -12.47 31.51 10.32
CA ASP A 224 -11.93 32.87 10.22
C ASP A 224 -11.76 33.28 8.75
N THR A 225 -12.34 34.43 8.38
CA THR A 225 -12.09 35.05 7.09
C THR A 225 -11.23 36.29 7.29
N PHE A 226 -10.07 36.32 6.65
CA PHE A 226 -9.12 37.40 6.75
C PHE A 226 -9.12 38.28 5.51
N LEU A 227 -9.35 39.56 5.68
CA LEU A 227 -9.42 40.56 4.62
C LEU A 227 -8.26 41.57 4.75
N THR A 228 -7.59 41.85 3.62
CA THR A 228 -6.51 42.83 3.55
C THR A 228 -6.80 43.87 2.48
N ASN A 229 -6.51 45.17 2.78
CA ASN A 229 -6.64 46.29 1.85
C ASN A 229 -8.08 46.67 1.44
N VAL A 230 -8.97 46.74 2.39
CA VAL A 230 -10.29 47.33 2.15
C VAL A 230 -10.09 48.87 2.15
N LEU A 231 -10.22 49.51 1.00
CA LEU A 231 -10.04 50.97 0.85
C LEU A 231 -11.41 51.64 0.88
N LEU A 232 -11.58 52.56 1.86
CA LEU A 232 -12.64 53.57 1.80
C LEU A 232 -12.10 54.84 1.16
N GLU A 233 -12.59 55.22 0.01
CA GLU A 233 -12.54 56.63 -0.40
C GLU A 233 -13.92 57.22 -0.25
N GLY A 234 -14.09 58.07 0.72
CA GLY A 234 -15.34 58.80 0.93
C GLY A 234 -15.41 60.09 0.13
N GLY A 235 -16.56 60.33 -0.41
CA GLY A 235 -16.98 61.64 -0.88
C GLY A 235 -16.73 61.94 -2.34
N GLY A 236 -17.44 61.24 -3.23
CA GLY A 236 -17.62 61.63 -4.62
C GLY A 236 -18.54 62.86 -4.73
N GLN A 237 -18.66 63.34 -5.97
CA GLN A 237 -19.57 64.42 -6.34
C GLN A 237 -20.89 63.78 -6.74
N ASP A 238 -22.01 64.18 -6.19
CA ASP A 238 -23.38 63.86 -6.55
C ASP A 238 -23.95 65.06 -7.26
N SER A 239 -24.07 65.02 -8.56
CA SER A 239 -24.29 66.18 -9.41
C SER A 239 -25.79 66.57 -9.55
N ASP A 240 -26.69 65.68 -9.44
CA ASP A 240 -28.15 65.91 -9.52
C ASP A 240 -28.82 65.84 -8.13
N GLY A 241 -28.10 65.30 -7.13
CA GLY A 241 -28.56 65.32 -5.76
C GLY A 241 -29.52 64.23 -5.38
N ASP A 242 -29.55 63.11 -6.12
CA ASP A 242 -30.46 61.97 -5.91
C ASP A 242 -29.98 61.01 -4.80
N SER A 243 -28.78 61.19 -4.32
CA SER A 243 -28.08 60.49 -3.23
C SER A 243 -27.19 59.33 -3.69
N ILE A 244 -26.94 59.17 -4.99
CA ILE A 244 -25.93 58.34 -5.58
C ILE A 244 -24.77 59.25 -6.03
N ASP A 245 -23.54 58.80 -5.89
CA ASP A 245 -22.34 59.54 -6.26
C ASP A 245 -22.13 59.40 -7.79
N ASP A 246 -21.79 60.49 -8.51
CA ASP A 246 -21.55 60.55 -9.97
C ASP A 246 -20.62 59.41 -10.46
N ALA A 247 -19.82 58.83 -9.59
CA ALA A 247 -18.94 57.71 -9.96
C ALA A 247 -19.67 56.37 -10.06
N TYR A 248 -20.86 56.27 -9.46
CA TYR A 248 -21.66 55.05 -9.38
C TYR A 248 -23.06 55.26 -9.93
N ASP A 249 -23.35 56.47 -10.37
CA ASP A 249 -24.62 56.91 -10.92
C ASP A 249 -24.55 56.81 -12.47
N ARG A 250 -25.44 56.00 -13.03
CA ARG A 250 -25.54 55.87 -14.50
C ARG A 250 -26.25 57.06 -15.13
N CYS A 251 -27.07 57.79 -14.31
CA CYS A 251 -27.79 58.97 -14.73
C CYS A 251 -27.30 60.24 -13.98
N PRO A 252 -26.02 60.57 -13.96
CA PRO A 252 -25.40 61.61 -13.07
C PRO A 252 -25.80 63.04 -13.31
N ASN A 253 -26.84 63.28 -14.10
CA ASN A 253 -27.51 64.56 -14.36
C ASN A 253 -29.02 64.31 -14.64
N GLY A 254 -29.52 63.20 -14.10
CA GLY A 254 -30.88 62.78 -14.23
C GLY A 254 -31.91 63.57 -13.40
N ILE A 255 -32.97 62.88 -12.98
CA ILE A 255 -34.02 63.45 -12.14
C ILE A 255 -33.68 63.22 -10.67
N GLY A 256 -33.13 64.24 -10.02
CA GLY A 256 -32.73 64.16 -8.63
C GLY A 256 -33.43 65.25 -7.76
N ASP A 257 -32.65 65.90 -6.92
CA ASP A 257 -33.13 66.89 -5.95
C ASP A 257 -33.89 68.08 -6.54
N GLN A 258 -33.71 68.31 -7.89
CA GLN A 258 -34.43 69.41 -8.55
C GLN A 258 -35.94 69.19 -8.64
N GLU A 259 -36.40 67.92 -8.70
CA GLU A 259 -37.77 67.49 -8.61
C GLU A 259 -38.16 66.94 -7.25
N GLY A 260 -37.21 66.82 -6.33
CA GLY A 260 -37.34 66.28 -4.95
C GLY A 260 -37.35 64.76 -4.90
N TRP A 261 -36.84 64.11 -5.93
CA TRP A 261 -36.65 62.67 -5.95
C TRP A 261 -35.29 62.28 -5.36
N LYS A 262 -35.22 61.12 -4.76
CA LYS A 262 -34.01 60.47 -4.30
C LYS A 262 -34.09 59.00 -4.57
N SER A 263 -33.01 58.41 -5.03
CA SER A 263 -32.90 56.99 -5.22
C SER A 263 -33.31 56.20 -3.98
N ASN A 264 -34.13 55.21 -4.21
CA ASN A 264 -34.55 54.25 -3.20
C ASN A 264 -35.17 53.02 -3.87
N LEU A 265 -35.15 51.89 -3.22
CA LEU A 265 -35.60 50.59 -3.73
C LEU A 265 -37.05 50.48 -4.23
N ASN A 266 -37.87 51.54 -4.18
CA ASN A 266 -39.21 51.57 -4.75
C ASN A 266 -39.32 52.41 -6.02
N SER A 267 -38.24 53.05 -6.42
CA SER A 267 -38.23 53.99 -7.57
C SER A 267 -36.88 53.97 -8.30
N ASP A 268 -36.00 53.12 -7.93
CA ASP A 268 -34.66 52.82 -8.46
C ASP A 268 -34.27 51.47 -7.86
N LYS A 269 -34.63 50.41 -8.54
CA LYS A 269 -34.61 49.07 -7.99
C LYS A 269 -33.23 48.48 -7.94
N ASP A 270 -32.43 48.70 -8.95
CA ASP A 270 -31.04 48.26 -9.01
C ASP A 270 -30.04 49.20 -8.31
N SER A 271 -30.55 50.40 -7.95
CA SER A 271 -29.83 51.43 -7.22
C SER A 271 -28.63 52.05 -8.01
N ASP A 272 -28.83 52.23 -9.31
CA ASP A 272 -27.87 52.79 -10.21
C ASP A 272 -27.99 54.32 -10.45
N GLY A 273 -28.96 54.94 -9.79
CA GLY A 273 -29.16 56.41 -9.84
C GLY A 273 -30.14 56.86 -10.96
N CYS A 274 -30.66 55.97 -11.77
CA CYS A 274 -31.72 56.20 -12.73
C CYS A 274 -33.10 55.92 -12.11
N ARG A 275 -34.16 56.62 -12.54
CA ARG A 275 -35.48 56.38 -11.95
C ARG A 275 -36.31 55.45 -12.84
N ASP A 276 -36.78 54.33 -12.28
CA ASP A 276 -37.50 53.24 -12.97
C ASP A 276 -38.67 53.71 -13.91
N ASN A 277 -39.33 54.76 -13.58
CA ASN A 277 -40.53 55.15 -14.29
C ASN A 277 -40.32 55.88 -15.60
N ASP A 278 -39.17 56.53 -15.83
CA ASP A 278 -39.02 57.45 -16.96
C ASP A 278 -37.53 57.72 -17.35
N GLU A 279 -36.54 57.19 -16.65
CA GLU A 279 -35.10 57.33 -16.95
C GLU A 279 -34.39 56.01 -17.13
N ASP A 280 -34.88 54.96 -16.57
CA ASP A 280 -34.37 53.61 -16.71
C ASP A 280 -35.12 52.85 -17.81
N ASP A 281 -34.42 52.13 -18.61
CA ASP A 281 -35.00 51.23 -19.62
C ASP A 281 -34.75 49.73 -19.22
N ASP A 282 -34.15 49.51 -18.00
CA ASP A 282 -33.76 48.19 -17.44
C ASP A 282 -33.85 48.28 -15.89
N ASP A 283 -35.11 48.35 -15.41
CA ASP A 283 -35.52 48.76 -14.05
C ASP A 283 -34.84 47.96 -12.91
N ASP A 284 -34.38 46.74 -13.16
CA ASP A 284 -33.74 45.89 -12.15
C ASP A 284 -32.25 45.62 -12.42
N GLY A 285 -31.76 46.13 -13.55
CA GLY A 285 -30.35 46.15 -13.89
C GLY A 285 -29.78 44.76 -14.22
N ASP A 286 -30.58 43.82 -14.62
CA ASP A 286 -30.20 42.48 -14.98
C ASP A 286 -29.61 42.36 -16.38
N GLY A 287 -29.83 43.36 -17.22
CA GLY A 287 -29.28 43.44 -18.59
C GLY A 287 -30.28 43.09 -19.71
N VAL A 288 -31.51 42.74 -19.38
CA VAL A 288 -32.64 42.59 -20.28
C VAL A 288 -33.51 43.85 -20.16
N LEU A 289 -33.79 44.50 -21.29
CA LEU A 289 -34.59 45.70 -21.22
C LEU A 289 -36.06 45.39 -20.92
N ASP A 290 -36.78 46.20 -20.11
CA ASP A 290 -38.17 46.04 -19.68
C ASP A 290 -39.14 45.65 -20.78
N LEU A 291 -38.88 46.05 -21.99
CA LEU A 291 -39.71 45.75 -23.16
C LEU A 291 -39.66 44.26 -23.55
N HIS A 292 -38.58 43.61 -23.21
CA HIS A 292 -38.29 42.22 -23.54
C HIS A 292 -38.21 41.32 -22.29
N ASP A 293 -38.29 41.92 -21.15
CA ASP A 293 -38.19 41.32 -19.86
C ASP A 293 -39.58 40.92 -19.36
N LEU A 294 -39.74 39.64 -18.99
CA LEU A 294 -40.99 39.13 -18.42
C LEU A 294 -41.02 39.31 -16.90
N CYS A 295 -39.87 39.59 -16.28
CA CYS A 295 -39.70 39.76 -14.83
C CYS A 295 -39.03 41.10 -14.45
N PRO A 296 -39.48 42.26 -14.92
CA PRO A 296 -38.79 43.54 -14.89
C PRO A 296 -38.65 44.18 -13.48
N ASP A 297 -38.80 43.41 -12.44
CA ASP A 297 -38.69 43.78 -11.03
C ASP A 297 -37.67 42.90 -10.26
N SER A 298 -36.90 42.10 -10.94
CA SER A 298 -36.16 41.00 -10.33
C SER A 298 -34.69 41.30 -9.99
N VAL A 299 -34.44 42.28 -9.22
CA VAL A 299 -33.15 42.91 -8.89
C VAL A 299 -32.12 41.96 -8.26
N GLY A 300 -30.85 42.19 -8.56
CA GLY A 300 -29.69 41.69 -7.78
C GLY A 300 -28.96 40.53 -8.45
N TRP A 301 -29.20 40.32 -9.68
CA TRP A 301 -28.49 39.37 -10.55
C TRP A 301 -28.28 40.00 -11.93
N ILE A 302 -27.69 39.30 -12.85
CA ILE A 302 -27.49 39.75 -14.25
C ILE A 302 -27.89 38.59 -15.15
N SER A 303 -28.75 38.85 -16.12
CA SER A 303 -29.12 37.90 -17.15
C SER A 303 -27.87 37.42 -17.88
N THR A 304 -27.63 36.15 -17.75
CA THR A 304 -26.53 35.41 -18.40
C THR A 304 -27.06 34.04 -18.79
N PRO A 305 -26.54 33.41 -19.81
CA PRO A 305 -26.97 32.07 -20.20
C PRO A 305 -26.91 30.99 -19.12
N ASP A 306 -26.32 31.26 -17.98
CA ASP A 306 -26.27 30.37 -16.81
C ASP A 306 -27.33 30.73 -15.75
N ALA A 307 -28.12 31.81 -15.92
CA ALA A 307 -29.06 32.29 -14.92
C ALA A 307 -30.40 32.74 -15.52
N ASP A 308 -30.46 32.82 -16.82
CA ASP A 308 -31.60 33.20 -17.66
C ASP A 308 -31.31 32.57 -19.03
N TYR A 309 -31.77 31.36 -19.19
CA TYR A 309 -31.32 30.50 -20.26
C TYR A 309 -31.92 30.94 -21.63
N ASP A 310 -33.18 31.29 -21.64
CA ASP A 310 -33.89 31.73 -22.85
C ASP A 310 -33.82 33.24 -23.08
N SER A 311 -33.23 33.96 -22.12
CA SER A 311 -32.97 35.41 -22.17
C SER A 311 -34.28 36.25 -22.15
N ASP A 312 -35.23 35.83 -21.36
CA ASP A 312 -36.52 36.50 -21.20
C ASP A 312 -36.60 37.45 -19.99
N GLY A 313 -35.53 37.52 -19.16
CA GLY A 313 -35.38 38.39 -17.99
C GLY A 313 -35.90 37.79 -16.71
N CYS A 314 -36.36 36.58 -16.70
CA CYS A 314 -36.69 35.83 -15.48
C CYS A 314 -35.51 34.95 -15.04
N HIS A 315 -35.31 34.81 -13.76
CA HIS A 315 -34.19 34.03 -13.23
C HIS A 315 -34.61 32.57 -13.07
N ASP A 316 -33.98 31.66 -13.82
CA ASP A 316 -34.26 30.22 -13.92
C ASP A 316 -34.45 29.53 -12.56
N THR A 317 -33.79 29.92 -11.50
CA THR A 317 -33.81 29.20 -10.22
C THR A 317 -35.07 29.46 -9.39
N ASN A 318 -35.75 30.59 -9.60
CA ASN A 318 -36.82 31.02 -8.68
C ASN A 318 -37.92 31.88 -9.28
N GLU A 319 -37.86 32.26 -10.54
CA GLU A 319 -38.81 33.17 -11.16
C GLU A 319 -39.37 32.61 -12.45
N ASP A 320 -38.61 31.80 -13.16
CA ASP A 320 -39.05 31.04 -14.31
C ASP A 320 -39.58 29.66 -13.89
N GLU A 321 -40.59 29.19 -14.55
CA GLU A 321 -41.21 27.86 -14.36
C GLU A 321 -41.05 26.99 -15.62
N ASP A 322 -40.44 27.56 -16.73
CA ASP A 322 -40.23 26.92 -18.04
C ASP A 322 -38.98 27.55 -18.68
N ASP A 323 -37.79 27.18 -18.16
CA ASP A 323 -36.51 27.87 -18.37
C ASP A 323 -36.10 28.00 -19.86
N ASP A 324 -36.64 27.22 -20.80
CA ASP A 324 -36.33 27.30 -22.22
C ASP A 324 -37.56 27.63 -23.12
N ASN A 325 -38.70 27.81 -22.47
CA ASN A 325 -39.96 28.24 -23.10
C ASN A 325 -40.47 27.28 -24.21
N ASP A 326 -40.34 25.99 -24.01
CA ASP A 326 -40.80 24.96 -24.94
C ASP A 326 -42.26 24.52 -24.73
N ASN A 327 -42.90 24.97 -23.63
CA ASN A 327 -44.23 24.69 -23.09
C ASN A 327 -44.35 23.37 -22.30
N VAL A 328 -43.26 22.80 -21.84
CA VAL A 328 -43.18 21.81 -20.74
C VAL A 328 -42.60 22.55 -19.55
N LEU A 329 -43.20 22.41 -18.37
CA LEU A 329 -42.66 23.11 -17.19
C LEU A 329 -41.43 22.36 -16.65
N ASP A 330 -40.40 23.05 -16.14
CA ASP A 330 -39.16 22.47 -15.59
C ASP A 330 -39.35 21.28 -14.66
N VAL A 331 -40.50 21.25 -13.95
CA VAL A 331 -40.83 20.18 -13.01
C VAL A 331 -41.28 18.89 -13.71
N ASP A 332 -41.75 18.99 -14.92
CA ASP A 332 -42.21 17.89 -15.76
C ASP A 332 -41.33 17.72 -17.03
N ASP A 333 -40.27 18.52 -17.15
CA ASP A 333 -39.35 18.62 -18.26
C ASP A 333 -37.99 17.98 -17.90
N ASP A 334 -37.54 16.99 -18.67
CA ASP A 334 -36.25 16.34 -18.48
C ASP A 334 -35.12 17.17 -19.16
N CYS A 335 -35.44 18.15 -20.02
CA CYS A 335 -34.53 19.11 -20.64
C CYS A 335 -34.81 20.57 -20.30
N PRO A 336 -34.96 20.96 -19.04
CA PRO A 336 -35.47 22.29 -18.62
C PRO A 336 -34.55 23.47 -19.00
N ASN A 337 -33.49 23.24 -19.69
CA ASN A 337 -32.58 24.20 -20.31
C ASN A 337 -32.23 23.68 -21.72
N GLY A 338 -33.21 23.20 -22.41
CA GLY A 338 -33.12 22.65 -23.73
C GLY A 338 -32.96 23.70 -24.81
N ARG A 339 -33.44 23.42 -26.00
CA ARG A 339 -33.31 24.31 -27.13
C ARG A 339 -34.42 25.33 -27.19
N VAL A 340 -34.14 26.57 -27.00
CA VAL A 340 -35.12 27.67 -27.10
C VAL A 340 -35.73 27.84 -28.51
N GLY A 341 -37.03 28.20 -28.58
CA GLY A 341 -37.68 28.62 -29.80
C GLY A 341 -38.39 27.53 -30.61
N TRP A 342 -38.72 26.44 -29.98
CA TRP A 342 -39.63 25.40 -30.47
C TRP A 342 -40.77 25.16 -29.49
N SER A 343 -41.58 24.17 -29.69
CA SER A 343 -42.63 23.78 -28.75
C SER A 343 -42.86 22.28 -28.84
N SER A 344 -43.00 21.63 -27.71
CA SER A 344 -43.23 20.19 -27.58
C SER A 344 -44.53 19.79 -28.27
N THR A 345 -44.45 18.81 -29.17
CA THR A 345 -45.59 18.17 -29.85
C THR A 345 -45.23 16.72 -30.18
N LEU A 346 -46.20 15.84 -30.32
CA LEU A 346 -46.04 14.42 -30.73
C LEU A 346 -45.23 14.18 -32.03
N TYR A 347 -44.71 15.17 -32.72
CA TYR A 347 -43.84 15.06 -33.88
C TYR A 347 -42.44 15.58 -33.63
N SER A 348 -42.25 16.30 -32.59
CA SER A 348 -41.00 16.93 -32.20
C SER A 348 -40.48 16.41 -30.86
N ASP A 349 -41.31 15.73 -30.13
CA ASP A 349 -41.16 15.18 -28.80
C ASP A 349 -42.16 14.01 -28.73
N TRP A 350 -41.68 12.82 -28.93
CA TRP A 350 -42.48 11.61 -29.13
C TRP A 350 -43.16 11.13 -27.84
N ASP A 351 -42.46 11.20 -26.73
CA ASP A 351 -42.93 10.81 -25.43
C ASP A 351 -43.45 11.95 -24.58
N GLY A 352 -43.14 13.20 -24.92
CA GLY A 352 -43.70 14.42 -24.31
C GLY A 352 -42.98 14.84 -23.04
N ASP A 353 -41.68 14.63 -22.95
CA ASP A 353 -40.85 14.91 -21.78
C ASP A 353 -40.13 16.26 -21.80
N GLY A 354 -40.31 17.08 -22.88
CA GLY A 354 -39.71 18.40 -23.02
C GLY A 354 -38.38 18.42 -23.79
N CYS A 355 -37.82 17.28 -24.14
CA CYS A 355 -36.63 17.21 -25.00
C CYS A 355 -36.98 17.13 -26.45
N LEU A 356 -36.25 17.79 -27.33
CA LEU A 356 -36.47 17.75 -28.75
C LEU A 356 -35.83 16.53 -29.43
N ASP A 357 -36.65 15.57 -29.92
CA ASP A 357 -36.25 14.33 -30.62
C ASP A 357 -35.09 14.50 -31.63
N LEU A 358 -34.90 15.66 -32.18
CA LEU A 358 -33.95 15.85 -33.27
C LEU A 358 -32.50 15.93 -32.83
N ASP A 359 -32.23 16.59 -31.72
CA ASP A 359 -30.85 16.92 -31.30
C ASP A 359 -30.69 17.08 -29.75
N GLU A 360 -31.72 16.91 -28.95
CA GLU A 360 -31.67 17.06 -27.50
C GLU A 360 -32.12 15.80 -26.80
N ASP A 361 -33.09 15.13 -27.30
CA ASP A 361 -33.47 13.82 -26.79
C ASP A 361 -32.55 12.74 -27.32
N GLU A 362 -32.00 11.95 -26.43
CA GLU A 362 -31.19 10.80 -26.78
C GLU A 362 -31.97 9.48 -26.63
N ASP A 363 -33.28 9.56 -26.23
CA ASP A 363 -34.19 8.43 -25.94
C ASP A 363 -35.64 8.81 -26.28
N ASP A 364 -35.94 8.93 -27.60
CA ASP A 364 -37.18 9.50 -28.17
C ASP A 364 -38.49 8.87 -27.66
N ASP A 365 -38.54 7.72 -26.99
CA ASP A 365 -39.71 7.07 -26.43
C ASP A 365 -39.64 6.79 -24.93
N ASN A 366 -38.54 7.24 -24.29
CA ASN A 366 -38.26 7.16 -22.84
C ASN A 366 -38.43 5.78 -22.26
N ASP A 367 -38.01 4.80 -23.01
CA ASP A 367 -37.97 3.40 -22.54
C ASP A 367 -36.67 3.05 -21.80
N LEU A 368 -35.72 4.00 -21.75
CA LEU A 368 -34.37 3.91 -21.16
C LEU A 368 -33.32 3.27 -22.10
N ALA A 369 -33.62 3.10 -23.38
CA ALA A 369 -32.62 2.90 -24.42
C ALA A 369 -32.35 4.24 -25.11
N LEU A 370 -31.09 4.52 -25.39
CA LEU A 370 -30.78 5.70 -26.20
C LEU A 370 -31.03 5.36 -27.68
N ASP A 371 -31.60 6.28 -28.47
CA ASP A 371 -31.85 6.12 -29.89
C ASP A 371 -30.72 5.52 -30.72
N ALA A 372 -29.48 5.79 -30.30
CA ALA A 372 -28.28 5.30 -31.00
C ALA A 372 -28.04 3.81 -30.74
N ASP A 373 -28.53 3.29 -29.64
CA ASP A 373 -28.38 1.92 -29.17
C ASP A 373 -29.73 1.17 -29.16
N ASP A 374 -30.82 1.86 -29.49
CA ASP A 374 -32.19 1.36 -29.58
C ASP A 374 -32.53 0.93 -31.01
N LEU A 375 -33.02 -0.29 -31.14
CA LEU A 375 -33.54 -0.80 -32.42
C LEU A 375 -34.98 -0.37 -32.71
N CYS A 376 -35.72 0.10 -31.70
CA CYS A 376 -37.08 0.59 -31.74
C CYS A 376 -37.26 2.04 -31.26
N PRO A 377 -36.46 3.02 -31.66
CA PRO A 377 -36.31 4.36 -31.05
C PRO A 377 -37.54 5.26 -31.07
N LYS A 378 -38.68 4.79 -31.47
CA LYS A 378 -40.03 5.36 -31.35
C LYS A 378 -41.05 4.28 -31.14
N GLY A 379 -40.68 3.41 -30.24
CA GLY A 379 -41.46 2.26 -29.86
C GLY A 379 -42.64 2.60 -28.93
N PHE A 380 -42.87 1.80 -27.95
CA PHE A 380 -43.99 1.97 -27.01
C PHE A 380 -43.55 2.84 -25.82
N THR A 381 -44.07 4.05 -25.70
CA THR A 381 -43.78 5.00 -24.61
C THR A 381 -44.36 4.63 -23.24
N SER A 382 -45.09 3.58 -23.10
CA SER A 382 -45.88 3.29 -21.86
C SER A 382 -45.49 2.00 -21.15
N TRP A 383 -44.34 1.50 -21.35
CA TRP A 383 -43.82 0.30 -20.66
C TRP A 383 -42.62 0.62 -19.78
N LEU A 384 -42.32 -0.25 -18.88
CA LEU A 384 -41.16 -0.09 -18.03
C LEU A 384 -40.14 -1.12 -18.49
N ARG A 385 -39.06 -0.66 -19.06
CA ARG A 385 -37.93 -1.48 -19.47
C ARG A 385 -37.28 -2.11 -18.27
N ASP A 386 -37.26 -3.43 -18.23
CA ASP A 386 -36.46 -4.23 -17.31
C ASP A 386 -36.09 -5.56 -17.96
N ALA A 387 -35.12 -6.26 -17.40
CA ALA A 387 -34.63 -7.55 -17.91
C ALA A 387 -35.69 -8.67 -18.05
N SER A 388 -36.94 -8.41 -17.86
CA SER A 388 -38.07 -9.31 -18.09
C SER A 388 -39.03 -8.82 -19.18
N SER A 389 -38.78 -7.63 -19.71
CA SER A 389 -39.61 -6.98 -20.70
C SER A 389 -38.81 -6.54 -21.93
N ASP A 390 -37.52 -6.49 -21.82
CA ASP A 390 -36.51 -6.27 -22.84
C ASP A 390 -35.24 -7.01 -22.33
N PHE A 391 -35.07 -8.20 -22.79
CA PHE A 391 -34.05 -9.07 -22.22
C PHE A 391 -32.65 -8.78 -22.76
N ASP A 392 -32.53 -8.41 -24.00
CA ASP A 392 -31.28 -8.12 -24.66
C ASP A 392 -30.86 -6.64 -24.62
N ASP A 393 -31.77 -5.83 -24.05
CA ASP A 393 -31.48 -4.43 -23.77
C ASP A 393 -31.31 -3.63 -25.05
N ASP A 394 -32.10 -3.99 -26.09
CA ASP A 394 -32.01 -3.37 -27.42
C ASP A 394 -33.07 -2.29 -27.68
N GLY A 395 -33.93 -2.00 -26.70
CA GLY A 395 -34.97 -1.00 -26.76
C GLY A 395 -36.30 -1.51 -27.31
N CYS A 396 -36.40 -2.76 -27.77
CA CYS A 396 -37.62 -3.37 -28.22
C CYS A 396 -38.28 -4.21 -27.12
N ALA A 397 -39.56 -4.14 -26.94
CA ALA A 397 -40.24 -4.94 -25.93
C ALA A 397 -40.48 -6.37 -26.37
N ASP A 398 -39.89 -7.39 -25.65
CA ASP A 398 -39.94 -8.84 -25.91
C ASP A 398 -41.36 -9.34 -26.27
N ALA A 399 -42.38 -8.79 -25.63
CA ALA A 399 -43.76 -9.28 -25.79
C ALA A 399 -44.44 -8.82 -27.06
N THR A 400 -43.94 -7.78 -27.72
CA THR A 400 -44.74 -7.03 -28.73
C THR A 400 -43.95 -6.62 -29.98
N GLU A 401 -42.71 -6.34 -29.88
CA GLU A 401 -41.91 -5.71 -30.91
C GLU A 401 -40.68 -6.53 -31.32
N ASP A 402 -40.17 -7.38 -30.40
CA ASP A 402 -39.02 -8.22 -30.64
C ASP A 402 -39.40 -9.59 -31.20
N GLU A 403 -38.63 -10.11 -32.15
CA GLU A 403 -38.73 -11.47 -32.69
C GLU A 403 -37.60 -12.43 -32.25
N ASP A 404 -36.57 -11.88 -31.52
CA ASP A 404 -35.35 -12.55 -31.06
C ASP A 404 -34.96 -11.95 -29.72
N ASP A 405 -35.76 -12.25 -28.68
CA ASP A 405 -35.77 -11.63 -27.34
C ASP A 405 -34.35 -11.48 -26.68
N ASP A 406 -33.34 -12.15 -27.20
CA ASP A 406 -31.96 -12.08 -26.65
C ASP A 406 -30.89 -11.76 -27.71
N ASN A 407 -31.32 -11.45 -28.95
CA ASN A 407 -30.47 -11.04 -30.07
C ASN A 407 -29.28 -11.97 -30.34
N ASP A 408 -29.48 -13.25 -30.02
CA ASP A 408 -28.42 -14.26 -30.21
C ASP A 408 -28.35 -14.77 -31.66
N ASN A 409 -29.21 -14.28 -32.53
CA ASN A 409 -29.47 -14.67 -33.90
C ASN A 409 -30.18 -16.03 -34.06
N VAL A 410 -30.80 -16.53 -33.04
CA VAL A 410 -31.71 -17.71 -33.11
C VAL A 410 -33.11 -17.23 -32.71
N LEU A 411 -33.97 -16.97 -33.70
CA LEU A 411 -35.33 -16.45 -33.45
C LEU A 411 -36.07 -17.36 -32.46
N ASP A 412 -36.79 -16.78 -31.52
CA ASP A 412 -37.53 -17.52 -30.50
C ASP A 412 -38.49 -18.55 -31.05
N VAL A 413 -39.24 -18.11 -32.07
CA VAL A 413 -40.23 -18.99 -32.73
C VAL A 413 -40.13 -18.87 -34.24
N ASN A 414 -40.43 -19.94 -34.91
CA ASN A 414 -40.58 -19.84 -36.39
C ASN A 414 -41.98 -19.31 -36.77
N ALA A 415 -42.18 -19.00 -38.05
CA ALA A 415 -43.45 -18.51 -38.60
C ALA A 415 -44.66 -19.46 -38.37
N THR A 416 -44.49 -20.61 -37.78
CA THR A 416 -45.54 -21.56 -37.40
C THR A 416 -45.72 -21.70 -35.88
N GLY A 417 -44.95 -20.94 -35.10
CA GLY A 417 -44.96 -20.89 -33.63
C GLY A 417 -44.26 -22.05 -32.96
N ASP A 418 -43.32 -22.75 -33.66
CA ASP A 418 -42.48 -23.76 -33.06
C ASP A 418 -41.24 -23.07 -32.45
N GLN A 419 -40.88 -23.39 -31.21
CA GLN A 419 -39.73 -22.87 -30.49
C GLN A 419 -38.45 -23.34 -31.21
N LEU A 420 -37.69 -22.37 -31.70
CA LEU A 420 -36.36 -22.55 -32.32
C LEU A 420 -35.29 -22.41 -31.29
N ASP A 421 -35.37 -21.33 -30.50
CA ASP A 421 -34.49 -21.13 -29.40
C ASP A 421 -34.95 -21.89 -28.14
N ARG A 422 -34.03 -22.60 -27.50
CA ARG A 422 -34.26 -23.30 -26.25
C ARG A 422 -33.95 -22.45 -25.02
N CYS A 423 -33.25 -21.35 -25.23
CA CYS A 423 -32.75 -20.48 -24.19
C CYS A 423 -33.07 -19.02 -24.56
N PRO A 424 -34.36 -18.63 -24.75
CA PRO A 424 -34.75 -17.29 -25.21
C PRO A 424 -34.46 -16.20 -24.19
N GLN A 425 -33.46 -16.36 -23.41
CA GLN A 425 -32.88 -15.43 -22.45
C GLN A 425 -31.40 -15.69 -22.35
N THR A 426 -30.72 -15.85 -23.45
CA THR A 426 -29.26 -15.90 -23.52
C THR A 426 -28.72 -14.48 -23.28
N PRO A 427 -27.80 -14.31 -22.34
CA PRO A 427 -27.25 -12.98 -22.07
C PRO A 427 -26.64 -12.35 -23.32
N ALA A 428 -26.97 -11.13 -23.62
CA ALA A 428 -26.55 -10.35 -24.80
C ALA A 428 -25.05 -10.28 -25.07
N ASN A 429 -24.23 -10.65 -24.11
CA ASN A 429 -22.78 -10.73 -24.24
C ASN A 429 -22.25 -12.17 -24.40
N ALA A 430 -23.11 -13.12 -24.60
CA ALA A 430 -22.68 -14.50 -24.74
C ALA A 430 -21.99 -14.69 -26.10
N THR A 431 -20.70 -14.98 -26.07
CA THR A 431 -19.87 -15.15 -27.29
C THR A 431 -19.80 -16.59 -27.78
N ASP A 432 -20.44 -17.55 -27.12
CA ASP A 432 -20.37 -18.98 -27.40
C ASP A 432 -21.76 -19.65 -27.32
N ILE A 433 -22.61 -19.16 -28.19
CA ILE A 433 -24.00 -19.59 -28.34
C ILE A 433 -24.02 -20.86 -29.25
N ASP A 434 -24.72 -21.89 -28.84
CA ASP A 434 -24.86 -23.10 -29.66
C ASP A 434 -25.96 -22.92 -30.71
N GLU A 435 -26.09 -23.92 -31.63
CA GLU A 435 -27.11 -23.92 -32.71
C GLU A 435 -28.57 -23.88 -32.23
N LYS A 436 -28.79 -23.77 -30.92
CA LYS A 436 -30.09 -23.77 -30.23
C LYS A 436 -30.29 -22.61 -29.28
N GLY A 437 -29.48 -21.58 -29.43
CA GLY A 437 -29.59 -20.39 -28.66
C GLY A 437 -29.08 -20.47 -27.22
N CYS A 438 -28.40 -21.56 -26.83
CA CYS A 438 -27.94 -21.71 -25.46
C CYS A 438 -26.48 -21.28 -25.29
N ALA A 439 -26.28 -20.26 -24.49
CA ALA A 439 -24.98 -19.73 -24.14
C ALA A 439 -24.22 -20.52 -23.07
N ALA A 440 -22.99 -20.11 -22.81
CA ALA A 440 -22.14 -20.64 -21.77
C ALA A 440 -22.75 -20.62 -20.36
N VAL A 441 -23.64 -19.67 -20.09
CA VAL A 441 -24.44 -19.57 -18.83
C VAL A 441 -25.21 -20.82 -18.45
N GLN A 442 -25.51 -21.63 -19.46
CA GLN A 442 -26.35 -22.82 -19.33
C GLN A 442 -25.52 -24.12 -19.40
N ARG A 443 -24.22 -23.97 -19.52
CA ARG A 443 -23.24 -25.05 -19.54
C ARG A 443 -22.31 -24.92 -18.35
N ASP A 444 -21.88 -26.05 -17.84
CA ASP A 444 -20.82 -26.20 -16.84
C ASP A 444 -19.71 -27.02 -17.52
N SER A 445 -18.70 -26.31 -18.06
CA SER A 445 -17.70 -26.89 -18.95
C SER A 445 -16.59 -27.66 -18.24
N ASP A 446 -16.28 -27.31 -16.99
CA ASP A 446 -15.25 -27.99 -16.20
C ASP A 446 -15.83 -28.92 -15.11
N SER A 447 -17.16 -28.89 -14.97
CA SER A 447 -17.89 -29.73 -14.03
C SER A 447 -17.51 -29.55 -12.58
N ASP A 448 -17.29 -28.30 -12.20
CA ASP A 448 -17.02 -27.87 -10.83
C ASP A 448 -18.32 -27.58 -10.05
N GLY A 449 -19.46 -27.53 -10.74
CA GLY A 449 -20.79 -27.25 -10.19
C GLY A 449 -21.23 -25.78 -10.31
N VAL A 450 -20.45 -24.93 -10.94
CA VAL A 450 -20.74 -23.55 -11.30
C VAL A 450 -20.85 -23.48 -12.83
N ASN A 451 -21.87 -22.83 -13.37
CA ASN A 451 -22.03 -22.76 -14.80
C ASN A 451 -21.03 -21.78 -15.46
N ASP A 452 -20.69 -22.05 -16.73
CA ASP A 452 -19.68 -21.31 -17.51
C ASP A 452 -19.85 -19.79 -17.53
N ALA A 453 -20.99 -19.26 -17.16
CA ALA A 453 -21.26 -17.83 -17.15
C ALA A 453 -21.03 -17.19 -15.78
N VAL A 454 -21.08 -17.96 -14.73
CA VAL A 454 -20.81 -17.51 -13.34
C VAL A 454 -19.42 -17.94 -12.94
N ASP A 455 -18.90 -18.94 -13.64
CA ASP A 455 -17.55 -19.41 -13.46
C ASP A 455 -16.54 -18.39 -13.99
N VAL A 456 -15.87 -17.71 -13.07
CA VAL A 456 -14.79 -16.78 -13.35
C VAL A 456 -13.46 -17.53 -13.56
N CYS A 457 -13.47 -18.83 -13.26
CA CYS A 457 -12.29 -19.66 -13.26
C CYS A 457 -12.45 -20.88 -14.19
N ASP A 458 -12.78 -20.64 -15.49
CA ASP A 458 -12.93 -21.61 -16.54
C ASP A 458 -11.81 -22.68 -16.55
N GLY A 459 -12.00 -23.80 -15.90
CA GLY A 459 -11.02 -24.89 -15.87
C GLY A 459 -10.46 -25.19 -14.49
N THR A 460 -11.22 -24.88 -13.44
CA THR A 460 -10.92 -25.34 -12.08
C THR A 460 -10.88 -26.87 -12.08
N PRO A 461 -9.77 -27.50 -11.63
CA PRO A 461 -9.66 -28.96 -11.65
C PRO A 461 -10.78 -29.62 -10.84
N THR A 462 -11.50 -30.52 -11.45
CA THR A 462 -12.56 -31.33 -10.81
C THR A 462 -12.12 -31.88 -9.46
N GLY A 463 -12.83 -31.49 -8.40
CA GLY A 463 -12.61 -32.02 -7.05
C GLY A 463 -12.00 -31.01 -6.08
N LEU A 464 -11.68 -29.79 -6.51
CA LEU A 464 -11.44 -28.69 -5.62
C LEU A 464 -12.78 -28.12 -5.12
N VAL A 465 -12.77 -27.61 -3.91
CA VAL A 465 -13.91 -26.86 -3.38
C VAL A 465 -13.85 -25.46 -3.98
N VAL A 466 -14.86 -25.13 -4.77
CA VAL A 466 -15.00 -23.79 -5.35
C VAL A 466 -16.08 -23.01 -4.61
N ASN A 467 -16.03 -21.72 -4.72
CA ASN A 467 -17.09 -20.84 -4.25
C ASN A 467 -18.22 -20.73 -5.28
N ASP A 468 -19.22 -19.89 -4.99
CA ASP A 468 -20.38 -19.66 -5.84
C ASP A 468 -20.07 -19.12 -7.26
N VAL A 469 -18.81 -18.81 -7.55
CA VAL A 469 -18.32 -18.30 -8.85
C VAL A 469 -17.20 -19.17 -9.45
N GLY A 470 -17.15 -20.46 -9.10
CA GLY A 470 -16.19 -21.39 -9.68
C GLY A 470 -14.72 -21.18 -9.28
N CYS A 471 -14.43 -20.28 -8.37
CA CYS A 471 -13.06 -19.95 -8.00
C CYS A 471 -12.59 -20.68 -6.77
N ALA A 472 -11.45 -21.37 -6.89
CA ALA A 472 -10.75 -21.95 -5.76
C ALA A 472 -10.00 -20.87 -4.95
N ASP A 473 -9.75 -21.16 -3.69
CA ASP A 473 -8.82 -20.41 -2.84
C ASP A 473 -7.38 -20.68 -3.33
N LEU A 474 -6.71 -19.66 -3.88
CA LEU A 474 -5.43 -19.80 -4.58
C LEU A 474 -4.21 -19.83 -3.68
N ASP A 475 -4.23 -19.05 -2.58
CA ASP A 475 -3.14 -19.01 -1.60
C ASP A 475 -3.42 -19.90 -0.38
N GLN A 476 -4.57 -20.59 -0.39
CA GLN A 476 -5.02 -21.55 0.64
C GLN A 476 -5.18 -20.91 2.02
N ASP A 477 -5.63 -19.68 2.04
CA ASP A 477 -5.90 -18.93 3.25
C ASP A 477 -7.34 -19.11 3.77
N GLY A 478 -8.22 -19.71 2.98
CA GLY A 478 -9.62 -19.98 3.30
C GLY A 478 -10.58 -18.90 2.79
N VAL A 479 -10.08 -17.88 2.11
CA VAL A 479 -10.87 -16.85 1.42
C VAL A 479 -10.71 -17.03 -0.08
N SER A 480 -11.83 -17.10 -0.76
CA SER A 480 -11.83 -17.34 -2.21
C SER A 480 -11.39 -16.07 -2.96
N ALA A 481 -10.68 -16.27 -4.07
CA ALA A 481 -10.01 -15.24 -4.85
C ALA A 481 -10.88 -14.04 -5.29
N ASN A 482 -12.19 -14.16 -5.32
CA ASN A 482 -13.10 -13.06 -5.63
C ASN A 482 -13.42 -12.12 -4.45
N ILE A 483 -13.15 -12.56 -3.22
CA ILE A 483 -13.36 -11.76 -1.98
C ILE A 483 -12.02 -11.34 -1.40
N ASP A 484 -11.00 -12.13 -1.67
CA ASP A 484 -9.67 -11.93 -1.14
C ASP A 484 -9.04 -10.62 -1.63
N GLN A 485 -8.75 -9.72 -0.71
CA GLN A 485 -8.06 -8.46 -0.96
C GLN A 485 -6.53 -8.60 -0.85
N CYS A 486 -6.07 -9.73 -0.35
CA CYS A 486 -4.67 -10.02 -0.11
C CYS A 486 -4.27 -11.38 -0.72
N PRO A 487 -4.31 -11.53 -2.05
CA PRO A 487 -4.16 -12.82 -2.75
C PRO A 487 -2.80 -13.50 -2.57
N ASP A 488 -1.90 -12.88 -1.85
CA ASP A 488 -0.59 -13.39 -1.44
C ASP A 488 -0.48 -13.42 0.09
N SER A 489 -1.55 -13.72 0.78
CA SER A 489 -1.51 -13.86 2.23
C SER A 489 -0.52 -14.94 2.62
N PRO A 490 0.41 -14.64 3.55
CA PRO A 490 1.40 -15.61 3.92
C PRO A 490 0.72 -16.84 4.52
N VAL A 491 0.97 -18.00 3.93
CA VAL A 491 0.54 -19.29 4.47
C VAL A 491 0.88 -19.33 5.97
N ARG A 492 -0.11 -19.80 6.79
CA ARG A 492 0.12 -20.00 8.24
C ARG A 492 -0.15 -18.76 9.12
N TRP A 493 -0.74 -17.70 8.58
CA TRP A 493 -1.23 -16.57 9.35
C TRP A 493 -2.74 -16.62 9.49
N THR A 494 -3.24 -16.15 10.62
CA THR A 494 -4.68 -15.88 10.73
C THR A 494 -5.03 -14.72 9.84
N ILE A 495 -6.06 -14.91 9.02
CA ILE A 495 -6.58 -13.91 8.11
C ILE A 495 -7.91 -13.36 8.62
N ASP A 496 -8.26 -12.17 8.16
CA ASP A 496 -9.59 -11.60 8.36
C ASP A 496 -10.59 -12.07 7.28
N ASP A 497 -11.82 -11.57 7.34
CA ASP A 497 -12.87 -11.92 6.38
C ASP A 497 -12.57 -11.49 4.93
N LEU A 498 -11.49 -10.76 4.70
CA LEU A 498 -11.04 -10.25 3.40
C LEU A 498 -9.76 -10.91 2.91
N GLY A 499 -9.33 -11.99 3.53
CA GLY A 499 -8.11 -12.71 3.17
C GLY A 499 -6.81 -12.04 3.63
N CYS A 500 -6.88 -10.97 4.42
CA CYS A 500 -5.68 -10.25 4.85
C CYS A 500 -5.16 -10.74 6.19
N ALA A 501 -3.89 -11.14 6.22
CA ALA A 501 -3.21 -11.53 7.43
C ALA A 501 -2.89 -10.31 8.32
N VAL A 502 -2.85 -10.52 9.63
CA VAL A 502 -2.51 -9.45 10.59
C VAL A 502 -1.17 -8.77 10.30
N VAL A 503 -0.23 -9.47 9.65
CA VAL A 503 1.07 -8.94 9.22
C VAL A 503 0.94 -7.89 8.10
N GLN A 504 -0.15 -7.87 7.38
CA GLN A 504 -0.45 -6.92 6.30
C GLN A 504 -1.13 -5.65 6.81
N ALA A 505 -1.70 -5.69 8.04
CA ALA A 505 -2.36 -4.56 8.65
C ALA A 505 -1.39 -3.41 9.00
N PRO A 506 -1.80 -2.14 8.85
CA PRO A 506 -1.01 -1.01 9.31
C PRO A 506 -0.84 -1.01 10.83
N VAL A 507 0.35 -0.68 11.30
CA VAL A 507 0.59 -0.49 12.73
C VAL A 507 0.03 0.85 13.18
N PRO A 508 -0.89 0.91 14.15
CA PRO A 508 -1.51 2.15 14.57
C PRO A 508 -0.51 3.09 15.24
N TRP A 509 -0.71 4.39 15.07
CA TRP A 509 0.07 5.41 15.75
C TRP A 509 -0.03 5.27 17.27
N THR A 510 1.13 5.34 17.96
CA THR A 510 1.20 5.51 19.41
C THR A 510 1.61 6.92 19.75
N SER A 511 1.19 7.45 20.92
CA SER A 511 1.48 8.83 21.33
C SER A 511 2.46 8.88 22.52
N PRO A 512 3.71 8.43 22.35
CA PRO A 512 4.69 8.53 23.41
C PRO A 512 5.10 10.01 23.65
N SER A 513 5.45 10.34 24.88
CA SER A 513 5.87 11.71 25.23
C SER A 513 7.38 11.93 25.25
N THR A 514 8.14 10.84 25.47
CA THR A 514 9.60 10.90 25.64
C THR A 514 10.29 9.69 25.01
N LEU A 515 11.48 9.92 24.51
CA LEU A 515 12.41 8.90 24.05
C LEU A 515 13.77 9.14 24.68
N SER A 516 14.38 8.12 25.27
CA SER A 516 15.69 8.19 25.93
C SER A 516 16.75 7.26 25.35
N GLY A 517 16.41 6.47 24.34
CA GLY A 517 17.34 5.53 23.70
C GLY A 517 16.70 4.75 22.56
N PRO A 518 17.45 3.87 21.91
CA PRO A 518 16.95 2.99 20.86
C PRO A 518 15.88 2.02 21.36
N MET A 519 15.14 1.45 20.43
CA MET A 519 14.04 0.50 20.66
C MET A 519 12.91 1.05 21.55
N GLN A 520 12.68 2.35 21.48
CA GLN A 520 11.54 3.01 22.11
C GLN A 520 10.70 3.72 21.05
N SER A 521 9.39 3.78 21.28
CA SER A 521 8.47 4.47 20.36
C SER A 521 8.82 5.95 20.25
N VAL A 522 8.90 6.45 19.01
CA VAL A 522 9.31 7.82 18.70
C VAL A 522 8.14 8.78 18.89
N PRO A 523 8.28 9.83 19.75
CA PRO A 523 7.27 10.87 19.85
C PRO A 523 7.10 11.65 18.54
N HIS A 524 5.94 12.28 18.38
CA HIS A 524 5.73 13.22 17.28
C HIS A 524 6.86 14.26 17.17
N PHE A 525 7.19 14.62 15.95
CA PHE A 525 8.09 15.70 15.62
C PHE A 525 7.64 16.41 14.35
N THR A 526 8.10 17.64 14.20
CA THR A 526 7.88 18.45 13.03
C THR A 526 9.21 19.01 12.57
N VAL A 527 9.51 18.89 11.28
CA VAL A 527 10.74 19.43 10.69
C VAL A 527 10.44 20.19 9.40
N PRO A 528 11.01 21.40 9.21
CA PRO A 528 10.96 22.04 7.91
C PRO A 528 11.81 21.24 6.91
N THR A 529 11.28 21.05 5.72
CA THR A 529 11.99 20.48 4.57
C THR A 529 12.05 21.50 3.44
N LEU A 530 12.79 21.23 2.38
CA LEU A 530 12.82 22.12 1.21
C LEU A 530 11.45 22.19 0.49
N ASP A 531 10.61 21.17 0.68
CA ASP A 531 9.35 21.02 -0.03
C ASP A 531 8.14 21.34 0.89
N GLY A 532 8.39 21.80 2.13
CA GLY A 532 7.36 22.14 3.10
C GLY A 532 7.70 21.68 4.51
N THR A 533 6.71 21.64 5.38
CA THR A 533 6.88 21.16 6.76
C THR A 533 6.38 19.73 6.86
N TYR A 534 7.23 18.84 7.31
CA TYR A 534 6.88 17.43 7.54
C TYR A 534 6.34 17.24 8.97
N TYR A 535 5.17 16.62 9.09
CA TYR A 535 4.47 16.35 10.36
C TYR A 535 4.39 14.83 10.59
N PHE A 536 5.34 14.26 11.34
CA PHE A 536 5.52 12.80 11.46
C PHE A 536 4.25 12.04 11.85
N GLN A 537 3.43 12.58 12.77
CA GLN A 537 2.19 11.90 13.17
C GLN A 537 1.14 11.88 12.06
N GLN A 538 1.08 12.94 11.24
CA GLN A 538 0.11 13.04 10.15
C GLN A 538 0.51 12.17 8.96
N GLU A 539 1.82 12.00 8.78
CA GLU A 539 2.42 11.20 7.71
C GLU A 539 2.72 9.75 8.15
N TRP A 540 2.20 9.32 9.30
CA TRP A 540 2.41 7.97 9.78
C TRP A 540 1.49 6.99 9.06
N THR A 541 2.04 6.07 8.31
CA THR A 541 1.29 5.05 7.56
C THR A 541 1.13 3.73 8.32
N GLY A 542 2.01 3.45 9.29
CA GLY A 542 2.09 2.13 9.93
C GLY A 542 2.62 1.01 9.06
N LYS A 543 2.96 1.32 7.80
CA LYS A 543 3.53 0.39 6.80
C LYS A 543 4.97 0.77 6.42
N ASP A 544 5.39 2.01 6.65
CA ASP A 544 6.64 2.57 6.17
C ASP A 544 7.73 2.63 7.23
N ILE A 545 8.95 2.72 6.76
CA ILE A 545 10.18 2.92 7.50
C ILE A 545 10.66 4.34 7.26
N TYR A 546 11.11 5.04 8.29
CA TYR A 546 11.61 6.41 8.21
C TYR A 546 13.11 6.40 8.48
N TYR A 547 13.93 6.71 7.48
CA TYR A 547 15.38 6.54 7.51
C TYR A 547 16.12 7.86 7.38
N PHE A 548 16.93 8.20 8.38
CA PHE A 548 17.59 9.49 8.53
C PHE A 548 19.08 9.40 8.27
N LEU A 549 19.57 10.21 7.33
CA LEU A 549 20.96 10.31 6.92
C LEU A 549 21.45 11.75 7.14
N PHE A 550 22.35 11.94 8.10
CA PHE A 550 22.88 13.27 8.42
C PHE A 550 24.34 13.41 8.00
N LYS A 551 24.64 14.50 7.26
CA LYS A 551 26.01 14.95 7.07
C LYS A 551 26.60 15.46 8.39
N TYR A 552 27.84 15.12 8.64
CA TYR A 552 28.52 15.50 9.86
C TYR A 552 29.99 15.78 9.59
N THR A 553 30.50 16.87 10.14
CA THR A 553 31.92 17.21 10.18
C THR A 553 32.34 17.40 11.65
N ASP A 554 33.31 16.62 12.13
CA ASP A 554 33.81 16.72 13.49
C ASP A 554 34.74 17.92 13.72
N SER A 555 35.15 18.16 14.99
CA SER A 555 36.01 19.23 15.35
C SER A 555 37.43 19.13 14.77
N SER A 556 37.83 17.98 14.25
CA SER A 556 39.10 17.76 13.56
C SER A 556 39.02 18.05 12.06
N GLY A 557 37.82 18.32 11.56
CA GLY A 557 37.52 18.44 10.14
C GLY A 557 37.31 17.12 9.41
N SER A 558 37.27 16.01 10.14
CA SER A 558 36.89 14.71 9.57
C SER A 558 35.38 14.64 9.40
N SER A 559 34.92 14.18 8.28
CA SER A 559 33.48 14.13 7.96
C SER A 559 33.10 12.82 7.29
N ASN A 560 31.80 12.52 7.36
CA ASN A 560 31.17 11.47 6.55
C ASN A 560 30.80 11.97 5.13
N ALA A 561 31.38 13.07 4.67
CA ALA A 561 31.07 13.68 3.39
C ALA A 561 31.34 12.72 2.21
N GLY A 562 32.25 11.76 2.36
CA GLY A 562 32.47 10.70 1.37
C GLY A 562 31.22 9.85 1.16
N THR A 563 30.62 9.35 2.24
CA THR A 563 29.37 8.59 2.23
C THR A 563 28.21 9.45 1.74
N TRP A 564 28.09 10.67 2.28
CA TRP A 564 27.07 11.63 1.88
C TRP A 564 27.18 12.04 0.41
N GLY A 565 28.41 12.16 -0.10
CA GLY A 565 28.71 12.67 -1.44
C GLY A 565 28.72 11.61 -2.54
N GLN A 566 28.53 10.34 -2.23
CA GLN A 566 28.52 9.27 -3.24
C GLN A 566 27.28 9.35 -4.14
N SER A 567 27.34 8.66 -5.30
CA SER A 567 26.21 8.61 -6.23
C SER A 567 24.95 8.08 -5.54
N PRO A 568 23.88 8.85 -5.49
CA PRO A 568 22.68 8.44 -4.75
C PRO A 568 21.85 7.38 -5.46
N GLY A 569 21.92 7.27 -6.78
CA GLY A 569 21.07 6.39 -7.54
C GLY A 569 21.12 4.92 -7.11
N PRO A 570 22.30 4.27 -7.07
CA PRO A 570 22.40 2.88 -6.61
C PRO A 570 21.90 2.69 -5.17
N PHE A 571 22.16 3.67 -4.29
CA PHE A 571 21.66 3.63 -2.91
C PHE A 571 20.13 3.63 -2.86
N ILE A 572 19.49 4.56 -3.58
CA ILE A 572 18.04 4.69 -3.58
C ILE A 572 17.38 3.46 -4.20
N ARG A 573 17.90 2.96 -5.35
CA ARG A 573 17.39 1.76 -6.01
C ARG A 573 17.50 0.48 -5.19
N GLY A 574 18.43 0.45 -4.25
CA GLY A 574 18.61 -0.70 -3.37
C GLY A 574 17.70 -0.68 -2.13
N LEU A 575 17.05 0.43 -1.81
CA LEU A 575 16.12 0.53 -0.67
C LEU A 575 14.79 -0.18 -0.99
N PRO A 576 14.13 -0.76 0.00
CA PRO A 576 12.74 -1.20 -0.19
C PRO A 576 11.82 -0.01 -0.40
N GLU A 577 10.75 -0.21 -1.14
CA GLU A 577 9.82 0.85 -1.55
C GLU A 577 9.12 1.55 -0.38
N ASN A 578 8.95 0.84 0.75
CA ASN A 578 8.31 1.39 1.95
C ASN A 578 9.25 2.24 2.83
N VAL A 579 10.21 2.95 2.24
CA VAL A 579 11.15 3.80 2.98
C VAL A 579 10.92 5.27 2.69
N HIS A 580 10.69 6.07 3.74
CA HIS A 580 10.84 7.51 3.71
C HIS A 580 12.26 7.89 4.08
N LEU A 581 12.99 8.52 3.16
CA LEU A 581 14.40 8.84 3.29
C LEU A 581 14.60 10.33 3.61
N PHE A 582 15.25 10.63 4.75
CA PHE A 582 15.47 11.99 5.21
C PHE A 582 16.96 12.35 5.14
N PHE A 583 17.28 13.37 4.37
CA PHE A 583 18.61 13.98 4.33
C PHE A 583 18.67 15.24 5.17
N GLY A 584 19.63 15.31 6.08
CA GLY A 584 19.87 16.50 6.91
C GLY A 584 21.36 16.76 7.13
N SER A 585 21.75 17.80 7.86
CA SER A 585 23.14 18.11 8.16
C SER A 585 23.31 18.70 9.56
N PHE A 586 24.36 18.27 10.26
CA PHE A 586 24.82 18.88 11.51
C PHE A 586 25.66 20.12 11.28
N ASP A 587 26.18 20.32 10.08
CA ASP A 587 27.05 21.42 9.73
C ASP A 587 26.28 22.76 9.66
N THR A 588 26.97 23.88 9.84
CA THR A 588 26.36 25.23 9.70
C THR A 588 25.94 25.50 8.24
N THR A 589 26.40 24.71 7.31
CA THR A 589 26.07 24.74 5.87
C THR A 589 24.84 23.90 5.51
N TYR A 590 24.06 23.46 6.49
CA TYR A 590 22.95 22.50 6.34
C TYR A 590 22.04 22.80 5.13
N HIS A 591 21.59 24.04 4.97
CA HIS A 591 20.74 24.45 3.85
C HIS A 591 21.39 24.18 2.48
N THR A 592 22.65 24.56 2.32
CA THR A 592 23.41 24.31 1.09
C THR A 592 23.67 22.83 0.90
N ASP A 593 23.94 22.09 1.98
CA ASP A 593 24.21 20.67 1.95
C ASP A 593 23.02 19.89 1.41
N VAL A 594 21.81 20.18 1.90
CA VAL A 594 20.59 19.47 1.47
C VAL A 594 20.16 19.86 0.05
N ILE A 595 20.32 21.14 -0.35
CA ILE A 595 20.07 21.56 -1.75
C ILE A 595 21.00 20.80 -2.72
N ASN A 596 22.30 20.74 -2.38
CA ASN A 596 23.25 20.00 -3.22
C ASN A 596 22.92 18.50 -3.27
N ARG A 597 22.42 17.94 -2.17
CA ARG A 597 21.99 16.56 -2.13
C ARG A 597 20.74 16.31 -2.96
N LYS A 598 19.73 17.18 -2.87
CA LYS A 598 18.53 17.16 -3.72
C LYS A 598 18.92 17.15 -5.19
N SER A 599 19.70 18.13 -5.63
CA SER A 599 20.17 18.19 -7.02
C SER A 599 20.98 16.98 -7.46
N ALA A 600 21.74 16.36 -6.56
CA ALA A 600 22.47 15.14 -6.89
C ALA A 600 21.56 13.93 -7.07
N ILE A 601 20.47 13.86 -6.33
CA ILE A 601 19.45 12.81 -6.42
C ILE A 601 18.62 12.98 -7.70
N GLU A 602 18.09 14.17 -7.94
CA GLU A 602 17.35 14.51 -9.15
C GLU A 602 18.14 14.22 -10.43
N ASN A 603 19.44 14.44 -10.41
CA ASN A 603 20.32 14.11 -11.54
C ASN A 603 20.68 12.61 -11.67
N ALA A 604 20.40 11.81 -10.67
CA ALA A 604 20.80 10.40 -10.61
C ALA A 604 19.63 9.44 -10.85
N LEU A 605 18.41 9.91 -10.72
CA LEU A 605 17.17 9.17 -10.95
C LEU A 605 16.66 9.46 -12.36
N ASN A 606 15.98 8.50 -12.95
CA ASN A 606 15.19 8.70 -14.16
C ASN A 606 13.81 9.25 -13.77
N PRO A 607 12.99 9.75 -14.73
CA PRO A 607 11.69 10.34 -14.42
C PRO A 607 10.73 9.42 -13.66
N ASP A 608 10.70 8.14 -13.97
CA ASP A 608 9.81 7.17 -13.31
C ASP A 608 10.28 6.92 -11.87
N GLU A 609 11.59 6.83 -11.64
CA GLU A 609 12.18 6.73 -10.31
C GLU A 609 11.99 8.02 -9.50
N GLU A 610 12.06 9.18 -10.14
CA GLU A 610 11.81 10.47 -9.48
C GLU A 610 10.36 10.58 -9.04
N GLU A 611 9.40 10.19 -9.88
CA GLU A 611 7.97 10.13 -9.54
C GLU A 611 7.71 9.17 -8.37
N MET A 612 8.26 7.97 -8.41
CA MET A 612 8.12 6.97 -7.34
C MET A 612 8.68 7.45 -5.99
N TRP A 613 9.77 8.23 -6.01
CA TRP A 613 10.48 8.64 -4.80
C TRP A 613 10.21 10.08 -4.35
N GLN A 614 9.50 10.91 -5.12
CA GLN A 614 9.31 12.35 -4.84
C GLN A 614 8.71 12.63 -3.48
N ASP A 615 7.69 11.85 -3.07
CA ASP A 615 7.01 12.02 -1.78
C ASP A 615 7.68 11.26 -0.63
N ARG A 616 8.72 10.48 -0.94
CA ARG A 616 9.45 9.63 0.02
C ARG A 616 10.85 10.14 0.35
N ILE A 617 11.38 11.13 -0.39
CA ILE A 617 12.69 11.72 -0.12
C ILE A 617 12.52 13.15 0.41
N HIS A 618 12.93 13.34 1.65
CA HIS A 618 12.77 14.59 2.38
C HIS A 618 14.11 15.24 2.68
N TYR A 619 14.20 16.54 2.47
CA TYR A 619 15.43 17.33 2.65
C TYR A 619 15.26 18.30 3.80
N ILE A 620 15.75 17.95 5.01
CA ILE A 620 15.56 18.72 6.24
C ILE A 620 16.29 20.07 6.15
N ASP A 621 15.53 21.15 6.06
CA ASP A 621 16.06 22.53 6.01
C ASP A 621 16.22 23.16 7.39
N GLN A 622 16.80 22.40 8.29
CA GLN A 622 17.14 22.81 9.64
C GLN A 622 18.44 22.13 10.08
N GLN A 623 19.29 22.86 10.81
CA GLN A 623 20.50 22.25 11.36
C GLN A 623 20.12 21.11 12.33
N ALA A 624 20.64 19.91 12.11
CA ALA A 624 20.23 18.70 12.83
C ALA A 624 20.32 18.84 14.36
N GLY A 625 21.37 19.51 14.88
CA GLY A 625 21.52 19.76 16.32
C GLY A 625 20.50 20.72 16.95
N SER A 626 19.65 21.37 16.15
CA SER A 626 18.59 22.28 16.61
C SER A 626 17.17 21.68 16.47
N ILE A 627 17.05 20.47 15.93
CA ILE A 627 15.78 19.78 15.80
C ILE A 627 15.23 19.41 17.18
N SER A 628 13.92 19.56 17.36
CA SER A 628 13.19 19.23 18.59
C SER A 628 12.17 18.10 18.37
N GLY A 629 11.37 17.79 19.38
CA GLY A 629 10.40 16.67 19.30
C GLY A 629 11.07 15.31 19.29
N GLY A 630 10.40 14.29 18.78
CA GLY A 630 10.89 12.89 18.74
C GLY A 630 12.23 12.76 18.04
N LEU A 631 12.39 13.35 16.86
CA LEU A 631 13.64 13.29 16.11
C LEU A 631 14.80 13.98 16.86
N GLY A 632 14.55 15.12 17.51
CA GLY A 632 15.55 15.78 18.35
C GLY A 632 15.95 14.94 19.56
N GLN A 633 15.03 14.18 20.12
CA GLN A 633 15.32 13.21 21.20
C GLN A 633 16.15 12.04 20.68
N MET A 634 15.88 11.49 19.49
CA MET A 634 16.73 10.48 18.84
C MET A 634 18.14 11.02 18.64
N ILE A 635 18.29 12.21 18.05
CA ILE A 635 19.59 12.85 17.81
C ILE A 635 20.40 13.02 19.11
N SER A 636 19.74 13.35 20.22
CA SER A 636 20.40 13.61 21.50
C SER A 636 20.71 12.37 22.31
N SER A 637 19.96 11.29 22.11
CA SER A 637 20.10 10.05 22.88
C SER A 637 20.94 8.96 22.20
N PHE A 638 21.08 9.04 20.86
CA PHE A 638 21.89 8.07 20.13
C PHE A 638 23.37 8.38 20.13
N ASN A 639 24.15 7.33 20.16
CA ASN A 639 25.62 7.47 20.18
C ASN A 639 26.19 7.85 18.81
N ASN A 640 25.50 7.47 17.74
CA ASN A 640 25.84 7.79 16.37
C ASN A 640 24.62 8.32 15.63
N PRO A 641 24.20 9.59 15.87
CA PRO A 641 22.99 10.12 15.26
C PRO A 641 23.16 10.47 13.77
N ARG A 642 24.22 10.01 13.12
CA ARG A 642 24.45 10.28 11.69
C ARG A 642 23.56 9.47 10.80
N TYR A 643 23.25 8.25 11.24
CA TYR A 643 22.41 7.27 10.55
C TYR A 643 21.50 6.62 11.59
N MET A 644 20.22 6.72 11.40
CA MET A 644 19.23 6.16 12.31
C MET A 644 17.90 6.02 11.60
N GLY A 645 16.97 5.28 12.16
CA GLY A 645 15.68 5.06 11.57
C GLY A 645 14.56 4.91 12.57
N ILE A 646 13.38 4.83 12.03
CA ILE A 646 12.16 4.46 12.75
C ILE A 646 11.55 3.32 11.95
N ASP A 647 11.32 2.19 12.61
CA ASP A 647 10.74 1.02 11.97
C ASP A 647 9.19 1.10 11.92
N ARG A 648 8.58 0.08 11.34
CA ARG A 648 7.12 -0.02 11.20
C ARG A 648 6.36 -0.09 12.53
N PHE A 649 7.04 -0.38 13.65
CA PHE A 649 6.48 -0.33 15.00
C PHE A 649 6.66 1.03 15.68
N GLN A 650 7.05 2.07 14.94
CA GLN A 650 7.37 3.39 15.47
C GLN A 650 8.59 3.37 16.44
N LEU A 651 9.42 2.32 16.40
CA LEU A 651 10.59 2.20 17.28
C LEU A 651 11.82 2.88 16.67
N ALA A 652 12.50 3.63 17.51
CA ALA A 652 13.77 4.26 17.14
C ALA A 652 14.88 3.20 16.97
N ARG A 653 15.54 3.18 15.83
CA ARG A 653 16.56 2.19 15.46
C ARG A 653 17.92 2.85 15.26
N GLU A 654 18.96 2.27 15.87
CA GLU A 654 20.35 2.56 15.51
C GLU A 654 20.73 1.72 14.30
N THR A 655 21.43 2.30 13.35
CA THR A 655 22.08 1.53 12.27
C THR A 655 23.37 0.89 12.75
N GLY A 656 23.80 -0.14 12.07
CA GLY A 656 25.09 -0.78 12.33
C GLY A 656 26.28 0.11 12.01
N SER A 657 27.47 -0.40 12.26
CA SER A 657 28.70 0.31 12.01
C SER A 657 29.13 0.21 10.56
N LEU A 658 29.13 1.32 9.85
CA LEU A 658 29.69 1.42 8.51
C LEU A 658 31.19 1.07 8.43
N TYR A 659 31.90 1.11 9.56
CA TYR A 659 33.36 0.93 9.57
C TYR A 659 33.80 -0.54 9.65
N ALA A 660 32.91 -1.45 9.94
CA ALA A 660 33.29 -2.80 10.27
C ALA A 660 33.72 -3.62 9.06
N TRP A 661 33.06 -3.42 7.95
CA TRP A 661 33.35 -4.13 6.72
C TRP A 661 34.38 -3.44 5.82
N THR A 662 34.59 -2.17 5.99
CA THR A 662 35.07 -1.25 4.97
C THR A 662 36.53 -0.93 4.97
N SER A 663 37.39 -1.82 5.40
CA SER A 663 38.80 -1.71 4.92
C SER A 663 38.87 -1.86 3.39
N GLN A 664 37.82 -2.25 2.71
CA GLN A 664 37.78 -2.52 1.28
C GLN A 664 36.78 -1.69 0.47
N THR A 665 35.66 -1.23 1.06
CA THR A 665 34.70 -0.41 0.34
C THR A 665 34.10 0.66 1.26
N ASN A 666 34.36 1.93 0.95
CA ASN A 666 33.61 3.07 1.53
C ASN A 666 32.21 3.18 0.88
N ASP A 667 31.55 2.06 0.65
CA ASP A 667 30.31 2.04 -0.07
C ASP A 667 29.12 2.29 0.88
N PRO A 668 28.28 3.32 0.64
CA PRO A 668 27.04 3.53 1.39
C PRO A 668 26.00 2.43 1.13
N MET A 669 26.25 1.52 0.19
CA MET A 669 25.37 0.40 -0.12
C MET A 669 25.07 -0.47 1.11
N HIS A 670 25.98 -0.59 2.06
CA HIS A 670 25.69 -1.31 3.31
C HIS A 670 24.57 -0.68 4.15
N LEU A 671 24.28 0.61 3.98
CA LEU A 671 23.13 1.26 4.64
C LEU A 671 21.78 0.84 4.03
N VAL A 672 21.78 0.34 2.80
CA VAL A 672 20.59 -0.17 2.12
C VAL A 672 19.97 -1.35 2.87
N HIS A 673 20.81 -2.19 3.46
CA HIS A 673 20.35 -3.44 4.10
C HIS A 673 19.62 -3.21 5.44
N GLU A 674 19.79 -2.07 6.10
CA GLU A 674 19.08 -1.78 7.38
C GLU A 674 17.57 -1.80 7.24
N PRO A 675 16.95 -1.06 6.31
CA PRO A 675 15.51 -1.12 6.12
C PRO A 675 15.01 -2.50 5.70
N HIS A 676 15.76 -3.23 4.89
CA HIS A 676 15.41 -4.61 4.52
C HIS A 676 15.38 -5.53 5.75
N GLN A 677 16.37 -5.43 6.64
CA GLN A 677 16.37 -6.17 7.90
C GLN A 677 15.14 -5.80 8.75
N TRP A 678 14.81 -4.51 8.88
CA TRP A 678 13.68 -4.10 9.70
C TRP A 678 12.35 -4.61 9.14
N ASN A 679 12.23 -4.69 7.81
CA ASN A 679 11.11 -5.37 7.16
C ASN A 679 11.11 -6.87 7.45
N ALA A 680 12.26 -7.54 7.44
CA ALA A 680 12.35 -8.96 7.78
C ALA A 680 12.03 -9.26 9.25
N GLU A 681 12.34 -8.34 10.17
CA GLU A 681 11.99 -8.46 11.59
C GLU A 681 10.49 -8.18 11.87
N PHE A 682 9.81 -7.46 10.98
CA PHE A 682 8.41 -7.08 11.20
C PHE A 682 7.48 -8.30 11.36
N PRO A 683 7.42 -9.25 10.42
CA PRO A 683 6.58 -10.43 10.57
C PRO A 683 7.01 -11.30 11.77
N VAL A 684 8.30 -11.35 12.09
CA VAL A 684 8.81 -12.09 13.27
C VAL A 684 8.20 -11.56 14.57
N GLU A 685 8.14 -10.23 14.70
CA GLU A 685 7.59 -9.60 15.91
C GLU A 685 6.06 -9.71 15.97
N ILE A 686 5.40 -9.57 14.81
CA ILE A 686 3.94 -9.55 14.78
C ILE A 686 3.33 -10.94 14.88
N ARG A 687 4.08 -12.01 14.55
CA ARG A 687 3.61 -13.41 14.63
C ARG A 687 3.11 -13.79 16.02
N ARG A 688 3.69 -13.21 17.04
CA ARG A 688 3.27 -13.40 18.44
C ARG A 688 1.86 -12.87 18.72
N HIS A 689 1.34 -12.03 17.86
CA HIS A 689 0.02 -11.39 17.99
C HIS A 689 -1.03 -12.05 17.10
N ASP A 690 -0.65 -13.07 16.35
CA ASP A 690 -1.59 -13.86 15.56
C ASP A 690 -2.54 -14.61 16.48
N PRO A 691 -3.88 -14.45 16.33
CA PRO A 691 -4.86 -15.08 17.20
C PRO A 691 -4.83 -16.61 17.22
N ALA A 692 -4.31 -17.25 16.16
CA ALA A 692 -4.18 -18.70 16.09
C ALA A 692 -2.93 -19.24 16.76
N VAL A 693 -2.07 -18.38 17.31
CA VAL A 693 -0.82 -18.76 17.95
C VAL A 693 -0.98 -18.79 19.47
N GLU A 694 -0.65 -19.93 20.08
CA GLU A 694 -0.44 -20.00 21.53
C GLU A 694 1.04 -19.77 21.86
N GLU A 695 1.36 -18.59 22.44
CA GLU A 695 2.72 -18.27 22.88
C GLU A 695 2.99 -18.83 24.29
N VAL A 696 4.07 -19.60 24.41
CA VAL A 696 4.62 -20.05 25.67
C VAL A 696 6.01 -19.48 25.89
N THR A 697 6.11 -18.45 26.71
CA THR A 697 7.39 -17.79 26.99
C THR A 697 8.30 -18.67 27.86
N LEU A 698 9.53 -18.91 27.37
CA LEU A 698 10.59 -19.60 28.12
C LEU A 698 11.51 -18.61 28.82
N MET A 699 11.93 -17.55 28.11
CA MET A 699 12.79 -16.48 28.61
C MET A 699 12.18 -15.14 28.25
N ASP A 700 12.00 -14.26 29.21
CA ASP A 700 11.45 -12.92 29.04
C ASP A 700 12.52 -11.91 29.43
N PHE A 701 13.18 -11.34 28.39
CA PHE A 701 14.28 -10.38 28.55
C PHE A 701 15.30 -10.81 29.61
N ALA A 702 15.62 -12.12 29.61
CA ALA A 702 16.43 -12.77 30.63
C ALA A 702 17.92 -12.52 30.36
N ARG A 703 18.61 -11.96 31.35
CA ARG A 703 20.04 -11.67 31.25
C ARG A 703 20.86 -12.94 31.04
N HIS A 704 21.53 -12.99 29.88
CA HIS A 704 22.53 -14.00 29.57
C HIS A 704 23.92 -13.39 29.64
N SER A 705 24.69 -13.81 30.62
CA SER A 705 26.07 -13.37 30.78
C SER A 705 26.91 -14.47 31.37
N GLY A 706 28.07 -14.68 30.87
CA GLY A 706 29.01 -15.69 31.39
C GLY A 706 30.43 -15.36 30.92
N GLY A 707 31.36 -16.15 31.36
CA GLY A 707 32.75 -16.07 30.93
C GLY A 707 33.17 -17.42 30.42
N TRP A 708 34.25 -17.50 29.69
CA TRP A 708 34.81 -18.73 29.16
C TRP A 708 35.03 -19.80 30.22
N SER A 709 35.19 -19.39 31.47
CA SER A 709 35.33 -20.29 32.63
C SER A 709 34.02 -20.81 33.22
N SER A 710 32.86 -20.15 32.94
CA SER A 710 31.56 -20.49 33.54
C SER A 710 30.63 -21.24 32.59
N GLY A 711 31.02 -21.41 31.33
CA GLY A 711 30.31 -22.24 30.36
C GLY A 711 29.17 -21.56 29.59
N PHE A 712 28.91 -20.25 29.73
CA PHE A 712 27.93 -19.46 28.95
C PHE A 712 26.58 -20.16 28.81
N THR A 713 25.97 -20.58 29.91
CA THR A 713 24.67 -21.25 29.88
C THR A 713 23.65 -20.51 30.73
N SER A 714 22.42 -20.43 30.23
CA SER A 714 21.21 -20.00 30.95
C SER A 714 20.18 -21.11 30.85
N THR A 715 19.62 -21.52 32.02
CA THR A 715 18.67 -22.63 32.08
C THR A 715 17.33 -22.12 32.61
N GLN A 716 16.25 -22.43 31.94
CA GLN A 716 14.89 -22.04 32.32
C GLN A 716 13.93 -23.20 32.09
N SER A 717 12.81 -23.18 32.81
CA SER A 717 11.74 -24.15 32.64
C SER A 717 10.43 -23.43 32.34
N THR A 718 9.59 -24.03 31.52
CA THR A 718 8.24 -23.56 31.26
C THR A 718 7.27 -24.72 31.20
N ILE A 719 5.98 -24.44 31.40
CA ILE A 719 4.91 -25.42 31.28
C ILE A 719 4.40 -25.39 29.84
N LEU A 720 4.42 -26.53 29.19
CA LEU A 720 3.95 -26.72 27.83
C LEU A 720 2.42 -26.76 27.78
N PRO A 721 1.79 -26.54 26.60
CA PRO A 721 0.35 -26.61 26.40
C PRO A 721 -0.26 -27.91 26.85
N SER A 722 -1.53 -27.85 27.23
CA SER A 722 -2.24 -29.00 27.77
C SER A 722 -2.57 -30.08 26.72
N ASN A 723 -2.63 -29.70 25.46
CA ASN A 723 -2.94 -30.60 24.37
C ASN A 723 -2.06 -30.26 23.14
N LEU A 724 -0.86 -30.81 23.14
CA LEU A 724 0.08 -30.61 22.03
C LEU A 724 -0.36 -31.29 20.72
N THR A 725 -1.34 -32.18 20.78
CA THR A 725 -1.90 -32.81 19.58
C THR A 725 -2.81 -31.88 18.77
N ASP A 726 -3.20 -30.74 19.33
CA ASP A 726 -3.96 -29.70 18.61
C ASP A 726 -3.07 -28.86 17.70
N TYR A 727 -1.75 -29.06 17.73
CA TYR A 727 -0.79 -28.29 16.95
C TYR A 727 0.02 -29.19 16.03
N ASP A 728 0.14 -28.78 14.79
CA ASP A 728 1.05 -29.38 13.82
C ASP A 728 2.33 -28.57 13.63
N THR A 729 2.36 -27.38 14.20
CA THR A 729 3.42 -26.39 14.01
C THR A 729 3.97 -25.87 15.32
N LEU A 730 5.29 -25.72 15.34
CA LEU A 730 6.07 -25.13 16.42
C LEU A 730 7.14 -24.21 15.86
N GLU A 731 6.99 -22.91 16.12
CA GLU A 731 8.02 -21.92 15.81
C GLU A 731 8.69 -21.43 17.10
N ILE A 732 9.94 -21.05 17.03
CA ILE A 732 10.65 -20.40 18.14
C ILE A 732 10.89 -18.94 17.77
N TYR A 733 10.25 -18.04 18.51
CA TYR A 733 10.62 -16.64 18.54
C TYR A 733 11.85 -16.46 19.41
N HIS A 734 12.86 -15.84 18.86
CA HIS A 734 14.10 -15.52 19.58
C HIS A 734 14.50 -14.07 19.33
N GLU A 735 14.65 -13.30 20.40
CA GLU A 735 15.28 -11.98 20.41
C GLU A 735 16.56 -12.01 21.23
N HIS A 736 17.65 -11.55 20.63
CA HIS A 736 18.91 -11.26 21.31
C HIS A 736 19.11 -9.75 21.37
N ALA A 737 18.82 -9.16 22.52
CA ALA A 737 18.99 -7.74 22.77
C ALA A 737 20.35 -7.44 23.38
N CYS A 738 21.00 -6.40 22.89
CA CYS A 738 22.23 -5.91 23.50
C CYS A 738 21.95 -5.27 24.88
N PHE A 739 22.89 -5.33 25.80
CA PHE A 739 22.76 -4.60 27.05
C PHE A 739 22.58 -3.12 26.78
N GLU A 740 21.59 -2.50 27.43
CA GLU A 740 21.21 -1.11 27.24
C GLU A 740 20.68 -0.80 25.83
N ARG A 741 20.30 -1.83 25.07
CA ARG A 741 19.78 -1.71 23.68
C ARG A 741 20.72 -0.94 22.77
N SER A 742 22.02 -1.07 22.98
CA SER A 742 23.06 -0.35 22.24
C SER A 742 23.83 -1.27 21.31
N ASN A 743 23.83 -0.95 20.03
CA ASN A 743 24.64 -1.65 19.02
C ASN A 743 26.13 -1.25 19.05
N ARG A 744 26.66 -0.83 20.18
CA ARG A 744 28.06 -0.49 20.29
C ARG A 744 28.95 -1.71 20.33
N TYR A 745 29.88 -1.79 19.40
CA TYR A 745 30.95 -2.77 19.47
C TYR A 745 31.91 -2.52 20.64
N GLN A 746 32.30 -1.28 20.88
CA GLN A 746 33.26 -0.96 21.95
C GLN A 746 32.96 0.39 22.59
N ASN A 747 32.94 0.43 23.90
CA ASN A 747 32.78 1.67 24.66
C ASN A 747 34.07 2.51 24.64
N SER A 748 33.93 3.79 25.01
CA SER A 748 35.07 4.73 25.04
C SER A 748 36.17 4.34 26.04
N ASP A 749 35.89 3.45 27.00
CA ASP A 749 36.84 2.91 27.98
C ASP A 749 37.54 1.64 27.48
N GLY A 750 37.23 1.20 26.27
CA GLY A 750 37.79 -0.02 25.68
C GLY A 750 37.08 -1.30 26.06
N SER A 751 36.01 -1.24 26.89
CA SER A 751 35.13 -2.38 27.13
C SER A 751 34.23 -2.63 25.95
N TYR A 752 33.84 -3.91 25.75
CA TYR A 752 32.87 -4.23 24.67
C TYR A 752 31.49 -3.78 25.08
N GLY A 753 30.74 -3.24 24.09
CA GLY A 753 29.41 -2.76 24.27
C GLY A 753 28.39 -3.87 24.51
N GLY A 754 27.11 -3.50 24.46
CA GLY A 754 25.99 -4.30 24.92
C GLY A 754 25.90 -5.75 24.44
N CYS A 755 26.30 -6.06 23.20
CA CYS A 755 26.42 -7.41 22.65
C CYS A 755 27.88 -7.85 22.54
N HIS A 756 28.13 -9.16 22.34
CA HIS A 756 29.46 -9.72 22.17
C HIS A 756 30.02 -9.41 20.77
N GLU A 757 31.36 -9.45 20.65
CA GLU A 757 32.12 -9.02 19.47
C GLU A 757 32.22 -10.04 18.34
N TRP A 758 31.82 -11.30 18.55
CA TRP A 758 32.01 -12.38 17.58
C TRP A 758 30.73 -13.11 17.22
N ASP A 759 30.75 -13.76 16.04
CA ASP A 759 29.77 -14.71 15.57
C ASP A 759 29.95 -16.07 16.23
N TYR A 760 29.23 -16.29 17.32
CA TYR A 760 29.26 -17.56 18.05
C TYR A 760 28.06 -18.42 17.70
N GLU A 761 28.29 -19.73 17.62
CA GLU A 761 27.19 -20.68 17.68
C GLU A 761 26.50 -20.60 19.05
N ALA A 762 25.23 -20.44 19.02
CA ALA A 762 24.33 -20.50 20.16
C ALA A 762 23.27 -21.58 19.95
N ASN A 763 22.94 -22.34 21.00
CA ASN A 763 21.98 -23.43 20.92
C ASN A 763 20.94 -23.31 22.03
N LEU A 764 19.70 -23.64 21.69
CA LEU A 764 18.72 -24.03 22.68
C LEU A 764 18.72 -25.56 22.76
N LYS A 765 18.99 -26.10 23.94
CA LYS A 765 19.03 -27.53 24.18
C LYS A 765 17.89 -27.95 25.10
N ILE A 766 17.26 -29.06 24.75
CA ILE A 766 16.26 -29.68 25.63
C ILE A 766 16.93 -30.54 26.67
N CYS A 767 16.52 -30.44 27.95
CA CYS A 767 17.01 -31.22 29.04
C CYS A 767 16.20 -32.51 29.21
N GLN A 768 16.80 -33.55 29.81
CA GLN A 768 16.06 -34.77 30.08
C GLN A 768 14.93 -34.51 31.07
N ALA A 769 13.78 -35.11 30.83
CA ALA A 769 12.58 -34.88 31.67
C ALA A 769 12.80 -35.24 33.13
N ASP A 770 13.60 -36.29 33.40
CA ASP A 770 13.94 -36.79 34.72
C ASP A 770 15.20 -36.14 35.33
N ASN A 771 15.95 -35.38 34.52
CA ASN A 771 17.20 -34.75 34.95
C ASN A 771 17.46 -33.40 34.24
N ALA A 772 16.91 -32.33 34.80
CA ALA A 772 17.04 -30.98 34.33
C ALA A 772 18.51 -30.45 34.25
N SER A 773 19.47 -31.20 34.74
CA SER A 773 20.90 -30.89 34.61
C SER A 773 21.59 -31.59 33.43
N SER A 774 20.87 -32.46 32.73
CA SER A 774 21.34 -33.20 31.57
C SER A 774 20.67 -32.67 30.31
N CYS A 775 21.26 -31.63 29.70
CA CYS A 775 20.75 -30.96 28.51
C CYS A 775 21.70 -31.25 27.35
N GLY A 776 21.34 -32.18 26.49
CA GLY A 776 22.24 -32.66 25.42
C GLY A 776 21.68 -32.57 24.01
N THR A 777 20.38 -32.73 23.85
CA THR A 777 19.74 -32.70 22.53
C THR A 777 19.52 -31.26 22.10
N GLU A 778 19.97 -30.96 20.93
CA GLU A 778 19.76 -29.64 20.31
C GLU A 778 18.31 -29.51 19.82
N PHE A 779 17.70 -28.38 20.16
CA PHE A 779 16.35 -28.05 19.75
C PHE A 779 16.33 -26.95 18.70
N MET A 780 17.28 -26.02 18.80
CA MET A 780 17.45 -24.93 17.85
C MET A 780 18.89 -24.45 17.87
N ARG A 781 19.37 -23.95 16.74
CA ARG A 781 20.69 -23.32 16.58
C ARG A 781 20.56 -21.97 15.89
N TRP A 782 21.39 -21.03 16.31
CA TRP A 782 21.60 -19.78 15.56
C TRP A 782 23.04 -19.30 15.73
N ILE A 783 23.44 -18.34 14.92
CA ILE A 783 24.76 -17.72 15.00
C ILE A 783 24.58 -16.27 15.44
N THR A 784 25.30 -15.87 16.46
CA THR A 784 25.21 -14.54 17.01
C THR A 784 25.81 -13.50 16.07
N THR A 785 25.36 -12.26 16.20
CA THR A 785 25.85 -11.12 15.44
C THR A 785 27.21 -10.64 15.96
N TYR A 786 27.91 -9.88 15.13
CA TYR A 786 29.05 -9.06 15.56
C TYR A 786 28.55 -7.77 16.21
N GLY A 787 28.26 -7.81 17.51
CA GLY A 787 27.96 -6.64 18.30
C GLY A 787 26.62 -5.95 18.05
N ARG A 788 25.64 -6.65 17.47
CA ARG A 788 24.31 -6.15 17.19
C ARG A 788 23.21 -7.00 17.79
N GLU A 789 22.01 -6.43 17.85
CA GLU A 789 20.78 -7.12 18.19
C GLU A 789 20.24 -7.89 16.98
N GLY A 790 19.35 -8.85 17.24
CA GLY A 790 18.63 -9.57 16.19
C GLY A 790 17.37 -10.24 16.71
N LYS A 791 16.45 -10.52 15.80
CA LYS A 791 15.19 -11.21 16.04
C LYS A 791 14.97 -12.24 14.95
N TRP A 792 14.53 -13.42 15.35
CA TRP A 792 14.33 -14.54 14.44
C TRP A 792 13.09 -15.33 14.81
N LEU A 793 12.51 -15.93 13.81
CA LEU A 793 11.44 -16.91 13.94
C LEU A 793 11.88 -18.18 13.22
N THR A 794 12.04 -19.24 13.96
CA THR A 794 12.57 -20.51 13.42
C THR A 794 11.53 -21.60 13.53
N ASP A 795 11.16 -22.20 12.42
CA ASP A 795 10.30 -23.38 12.38
C ASP A 795 11.10 -24.60 12.89
N VAL A 796 10.59 -25.19 13.96
CA VAL A 796 11.12 -26.43 14.57
C VAL A 796 10.01 -27.48 14.70
N SER A 797 8.97 -27.36 13.91
CA SER A 797 7.82 -28.29 13.89
C SER A 797 8.23 -29.77 13.83
N PRO A 798 9.30 -30.16 13.09
CA PRO A 798 9.78 -31.53 13.10
C PRO A 798 10.15 -32.08 14.47
N TYR A 799 10.39 -31.21 15.45
CA TYR A 799 10.81 -31.61 16.79
C TYR A 799 9.67 -31.62 17.83
N LEU A 800 8.41 -31.48 17.40
CA LEU A 800 7.24 -31.62 18.28
C LEU A 800 7.23 -32.93 19.06
N PHE A 801 7.79 -34.00 18.48
CA PHE A 801 7.94 -35.30 19.16
C PHE A 801 8.75 -35.28 20.45
N MET A 802 9.55 -34.22 20.69
CA MET A 802 10.36 -34.07 21.90
C MET A 802 9.58 -33.53 23.11
N LEU A 803 8.31 -33.07 22.87
CA LEU A 803 7.51 -32.38 23.86
C LEU A 803 6.32 -33.23 24.31
N GLU A 804 5.93 -33.09 25.60
CA GLU A 804 4.79 -33.80 26.19
C GLU A 804 3.75 -32.82 26.76
N ASN A 805 2.50 -33.23 26.76
CA ASN A 805 1.36 -32.45 27.26
C ASN A 805 1.53 -32.06 28.73
N ASN A 806 1.26 -30.77 29.05
CA ASN A 806 1.36 -30.24 30.42
C ASN A 806 2.71 -30.46 31.10
N GLU A 807 3.76 -30.80 30.39
CA GLU A 807 5.08 -31.04 30.95
C GLU A 807 5.70 -29.72 31.42
N ASN A 808 6.29 -29.75 32.61
CA ASN A 808 7.22 -28.70 33.04
C ASN A 808 8.61 -29.02 32.47
N ARG A 809 8.89 -28.51 31.26
CA ARG A 809 10.10 -28.84 30.55
C ARG A 809 11.19 -27.81 30.74
N THR A 810 12.40 -28.30 30.94
CA THR A 810 13.60 -27.48 31.11
C THR A 810 14.39 -27.40 29.81
N PHE A 811 14.83 -26.19 29.50
CA PHE A 811 15.69 -25.90 28.36
C PHE A 811 16.94 -25.15 28.83
N GLN A 812 18.03 -25.36 28.11
CA GLN A 812 19.28 -24.67 28.35
C GLN A 812 19.70 -23.94 27.08
N TYR A 813 19.75 -22.63 27.19
CA TYR A 813 20.48 -21.81 26.21
C TYR A 813 21.97 -21.94 26.47
N LYS A 814 22.74 -22.19 25.45
CA LYS A 814 24.20 -22.24 25.46
C LYS A 814 24.78 -21.41 24.33
N GLY A 815 25.53 -20.37 24.67
CA GLY A 815 26.21 -19.48 23.72
C GLY A 815 27.24 -18.62 24.40
N ALA A 816 28.31 -18.28 23.72
CA ALA A 816 29.36 -17.41 24.26
C ALA A 816 28.99 -15.91 24.24
N ASN A 817 27.92 -15.57 23.60
CA ASN A 817 27.37 -14.21 23.53
C ASN A 817 26.92 -13.67 24.88
N LYS A 818 26.73 -12.36 24.95
CA LYS A 818 26.13 -11.65 26.07
C LYS A 818 24.97 -10.84 25.57
N GLY A 819 23.92 -10.70 26.35
CA GLY A 819 22.74 -9.94 26.00
C GLY A 819 21.56 -10.30 26.89
N ASP A 820 20.45 -9.69 26.66
CA ASP A 820 19.16 -10.04 27.23
C ASP A 820 18.38 -10.86 26.20
N LEU A 821 17.88 -12.02 26.60
CA LEU A 821 17.28 -13.00 25.70
C LEU A 821 15.77 -13.06 25.93
N THR A 822 15.01 -12.95 24.85
CA THR A 822 13.61 -13.38 24.82
C THR A 822 13.51 -14.62 23.96
N VAL A 823 12.93 -15.69 24.50
CA VAL A 823 12.69 -16.96 23.80
C VAL A 823 11.28 -17.39 24.10
N SER A 824 10.46 -17.56 23.08
CA SER A 824 9.10 -18.07 23.20
C SER A 824 8.85 -19.18 22.19
N PHE A 825 8.04 -20.16 22.62
CA PHE A 825 7.51 -21.18 21.75
C PHE A 825 6.16 -20.71 21.23
N LEU A 826 5.97 -20.74 19.93
CA LEU A 826 4.74 -20.36 19.24
C LEU A 826 4.12 -21.64 18.66
N PHE A 827 3.03 -22.07 19.25
CA PHE A 827 2.28 -23.25 18.81
C PHE A 827 1.09 -22.83 17.95
N SER A 828 0.91 -23.49 16.82
CA SER A 828 -0.24 -23.25 15.92
C SER A 828 -0.62 -24.53 15.16
N ASP A 829 -1.85 -24.55 14.68
CA ASP A 829 -2.33 -25.57 13.75
C ASP A 829 -2.53 -24.91 12.39
N TRP A 830 -1.77 -25.34 11.41
CA TRP A 830 -1.84 -24.81 10.06
C TRP A 830 -2.61 -25.69 9.10
N GLY A 831 -3.18 -26.75 9.62
CA GLY A 831 -3.91 -27.71 8.80
C GLY A 831 -3.02 -28.47 7.81
N SER A 832 -1.71 -28.55 8.10
CA SER A 832 -0.78 -29.34 7.26
C SER A 832 -1.17 -30.82 7.19
N GLY A 833 -1.99 -31.24 8.14
CA GLY A 833 -2.41 -32.64 8.28
C GLY A 833 -1.29 -33.59 8.67
N LEU A 834 -0.11 -33.06 9.01
CA LEU A 834 1.08 -33.84 9.29
C LEU A 834 1.77 -33.35 10.56
N ARG A 835 2.10 -34.28 11.47
CA ARG A 835 2.83 -34.00 12.68
C ARG A 835 3.96 -34.99 12.90
N GLY A 836 5.16 -34.53 13.25
CA GLY A 836 6.26 -35.36 13.69
C GLY A 836 6.00 -35.90 15.10
N ASP A 837 5.68 -37.19 15.24
CA ASP A 837 5.30 -37.80 16.52
C ASP A 837 6.40 -38.67 17.13
N GLU A 838 7.34 -39.16 16.33
CA GLU A 838 8.47 -39.98 16.79
C GLU A 838 9.67 -39.79 15.88
N ALA A 839 10.86 -40.01 16.35
CA ALA A 839 12.06 -39.94 15.54
C ALA A 839 13.15 -40.90 15.98
N THR A 840 14.03 -41.21 15.03
CA THR A 840 15.28 -41.95 15.30
C THR A 840 16.46 -41.03 15.03
N PHE A 841 17.31 -40.81 16.02
CA PHE A 841 18.56 -40.09 15.85
C PHE A 841 19.46 -40.84 14.87
N ALA A 842 19.92 -40.16 13.82
CA ALA A 842 20.67 -40.83 12.75
C ALA A 842 22.17 -40.56 12.83
N PHE A 843 22.57 -39.29 12.69
CA PHE A 843 23.99 -38.97 12.53
C PHE A 843 24.38 -37.67 13.24
N THR A 844 25.62 -37.60 13.66
CA THR A 844 26.25 -36.39 14.17
C THR A 844 27.35 -35.91 13.25
N GLY A 845 27.76 -34.67 13.40
CA GLY A 845 28.88 -34.07 12.68
C GLY A 845 30.26 -34.64 13.07
N GLY A 846 31.27 -33.84 12.96
CA GLY A 846 32.64 -34.20 13.29
C GLY A 846 33.71 -33.36 12.60
N GLN A 847 34.98 -33.70 12.83
CA GLN A 847 36.06 -33.00 12.17
C GLN A 847 36.12 -33.25 10.66
N PHE A 848 36.11 -32.19 9.89
CA PHE A 848 36.20 -32.25 8.43
C PHE A 848 37.65 -32.20 7.97
N ASP A 849 38.37 -33.28 8.23
CA ASP A 849 39.83 -33.36 8.14
C ASP A 849 40.36 -34.63 7.47
N GLY A 850 39.58 -35.28 6.60
CA GLY A 850 39.88 -36.59 6.00
C GLY A 850 39.52 -37.77 6.89
N THR A 851 38.88 -37.52 8.02
CA THR A 851 38.35 -38.56 8.91
C THR A 851 36.85 -38.47 9.14
N TYR A 852 36.19 -37.52 8.48
CA TYR A 852 34.76 -37.24 8.66
C TYR A 852 33.88 -38.44 8.35
N ASN A 853 34.20 -39.19 7.29
CA ASN A 853 33.47 -40.37 6.88
C ASN A 853 34.06 -41.68 7.46
N ASN A 854 35.02 -41.61 8.37
CA ASN A 854 35.64 -42.80 8.93
C ASN A 854 34.74 -43.48 9.97
N GLU A 855 34.16 -44.61 9.61
CA GLU A 855 33.22 -45.39 10.45
C GLU A 855 33.80 -45.83 11.79
N SER A 856 35.13 -45.91 11.93
CA SER A 856 35.74 -46.21 13.24
C SER A 856 35.66 -45.04 14.22
N LYS A 857 35.38 -43.81 13.74
CA LYS A 857 35.22 -42.59 14.53
C LYS A 857 33.78 -42.14 14.64
N HIS A 858 33.03 -42.28 13.58
CA HIS A 858 31.66 -41.79 13.49
C HIS A 858 30.73 -42.89 12.95
N ASN A 859 29.57 -43.05 13.57
CA ASN A 859 28.52 -43.87 12.95
C ASN A 859 28.03 -43.18 11.68
N ARG A 860 28.11 -43.89 10.56
CA ARG A 860 27.63 -43.40 9.24
C ARG A 860 26.59 -44.31 8.62
N HIS A 861 26.06 -45.26 9.39
CA HIS A 861 25.03 -46.19 8.98
C HIS A 861 23.96 -46.30 10.07
N LEU A 862 22.71 -46.22 9.65
CA LEU A 862 21.52 -46.40 10.50
C LEU A 862 20.64 -47.47 9.89
N ASN A 863 20.21 -48.44 10.72
CA ASN A 863 19.09 -49.32 10.42
C ASN A 863 17.90 -48.87 11.25
N PHE A 864 16.77 -48.69 10.59
CA PHE A 864 15.53 -48.31 11.25
C PHE A 864 14.30 -48.99 10.65
N THR A 865 13.23 -49.05 11.39
CA THR A 865 11.93 -49.52 10.94
C THR A 865 10.91 -48.40 11.09
N VAL A 866 10.05 -48.25 10.10
CA VAL A 866 9.00 -47.26 10.15
C VAL A 866 7.86 -47.76 11.04
N PRO A 867 7.37 -47.00 12.01
CA PRO A 867 6.19 -47.33 12.79
C PRO A 867 4.97 -47.49 11.90
N SER A 868 4.11 -48.44 12.22
CA SER A 868 2.95 -48.78 11.37
C SER A 868 1.88 -47.69 11.27
N TRP A 869 1.94 -46.69 12.14
CA TRP A 869 1.06 -45.53 12.16
C TRP A 869 1.60 -44.35 11.34
N ALA A 870 2.89 -44.36 11.00
CA ALA A 870 3.46 -43.27 10.25
C ALA A 870 2.95 -43.24 8.81
N SER A 871 2.53 -42.07 8.37
CA SER A 871 2.12 -41.80 6.99
C SER A 871 3.27 -41.31 6.12
N GLU A 872 4.21 -40.54 6.75
CA GLU A 872 5.40 -40.04 6.07
C GLU A 872 6.66 -40.25 6.92
N VAL A 873 7.80 -40.25 6.24
CA VAL A 873 9.15 -40.31 6.85
C VAL A 873 10.03 -39.26 6.21
N LYS A 874 10.65 -38.41 7.03
CA LYS A 874 11.54 -37.35 6.52
C LYS A 874 12.90 -37.41 7.21
N ILE A 875 13.94 -37.08 6.46
CA ILE A 875 15.25 -36.70 7.04
C ILE A 875 15.14 -35.24 7.48
N VAL A 876 15.50 -34.93 8.71
CA VAL A 876 15.58 -33.59 9.26
C VAL A 876 17.01 -33.35 9.72
N ALA A 877 17.67 -32.34 9.17
CA ALA A 877 19.08 -32.06 9.43
C ALA A 877 19.30 -30.59 9.79
N THR A 878 20.09 -30.35 10.82
CA THR A 878 20.62 -29.03 11.19
C THR A 878 22.14 -29.10 11.06
N ILE A 879 22.70 -28.47 10.02
CA ILE A 879 24.10 -28.58 9.68
C ILE A 879 24.77 -27.22 9.53
N THR A 880 25.90 -27.04 10.21
CA THR A 880 26.75 -25.85 10.09
C THR A 880 28.22 -26.26 10.08
N GLY A 881 28.98 -25.64 9.19
CA GLY A 881 30.41 -25.82 9.08
C GLY A 881 31.20 -24.70 9.75
N HIS A 882 32.12 -25.04 10.61
CA HIS A 882 32.93 -24.10 11.36
C HIS A 882 34.43 -24.40 11.19
N GLY A 883 35.19 -23.36 10.93
CA GLY A 883 36.63 -23.49 10.77
C GLY A 883 37.37 -22.28 11.34
N PHE A 884 38.34 -22.55 12.16
CA PHE A 884 39.35 -21.55 12.56
C PHE A 884 40.70 -22.24 12.58
N GLY A 885 41.60 -21.85 11.72
CA GLY A 885 42.91 -22.48 11.82
C GLY A 885 43.83 -22.33 10.63
N LYS A 886 44.69 -23.30 10.47
CA LYS A 886 45.83 -23.26 9.56
C LYS A 886 45.52 -23.81 8.16
N ASP A 887 44.30 -24.27 7.96
CA ASP A 887 43.87 -24.74 6.66
C ASP A 887 43.70 -23.55 5.71
N ALA A 888 44.49 -23.55 4.66
CA ALA A 888 44.43 -22.42 3.70
C ALA A 888 43.10 -22.29 2.99
N GLU A 889 42.32 -23.37 2.91
CA GLU A 889 41.01 -23.44 2.26
C GLU A 889 39.87 -23.25 3.24
N ASN A 890 40.10 -23.55 4.54
CA ASN A 890 39.10 -23.52 5.61
C ASN A 890 37.75 -24.14 5.21
N CYS A 891 37.83 -25.36 4.63
CA CYS A 891 36.72 -25.92 3.85
C CYS A 891 35.53 -26.39 4.70
N ALA A 892 35.70 -26.55 6.01
CA ALA A 892 34.57 -26.78 6.89
C ALA A 892 33.61 -25.58 6.93
N GLU A 893 34.13 -24.35 6.84
CA GLU A 893 33.35 -23.13 6.96
C GLU A 893 33.03 -22.45 5.63
N PHE A 894 34.01 -22.43 4.69
CA PHE A 894 33.90 -21.61 3.49
C PHE A 894 33.91 -22.42 2.18
N CYS A 895 33.65 -23.73 2.21
CA CYS A 895 33.42 -24.51 1.01
C CYS A 895 32.00 -25.04 0.98
N ASP A 896 31.45 -25.20 -0.21
CA ASP A 896 30.21 -25.94 -0.43
C ASP A 896 30.48 -27.44 -0.29
N HIS A 897 30.49 -27.92 0.94
CA HIS A 897 30.50 -29.35 1.18
C HIS A 897 29.08 -29.90 1.11
N GLN A 898 28.93 -31.09 0.54
CA GLN A 898 27.64 -31.72 0.30
C GLN A 898 27.46 -32.88 1.27
N HIS A 899 26.23 -33.00 1.79
CA HIS A 899 25.83 -34.04 2.75
C HIS A 899 24.92 -35.04 2.05
N TYR A 900 25.49 -36.17 1.65
CA TYR A 900 24.80 -37.22 0.90
C TYR A 900 24.11 -38.19 1.83
N TYR A 901 22.87 -38.50 1.51
CA TYR A 901 22.04 -39.51 2.18
C TYR A 901 21.70 -40.62 1.17
N TYR A 902 21.97 -41.86 1.55
CA TYR A 902 21.68 -43.03 0.71
C TYR A 902 20.72 -43.94 1.47
N LEU A 903 19.53 -44.15 0.94
CA LEU A 903 18.48 -45.01 1.53
C LEU A 903 18.01 -46.04 0.50
N ASN A 904 18.16 -47.31 0.79
CA ASN A 904 17.61 -48.44 -0.01
C ASN A 904 17.91 -48.35 -1.52
N GLY A 905 19.07 -47.75 -1.87
CA GLY A 905 19.54 -47.59 -3.25
C GLY A 905 19.16 -46.28 -3.93
N GLN A 906 18.43 -45.46 -3.26
CA GLN A 906 18.15 -44.06 -3.67
C GLN A 906 19.13 -43.10 -2.95
N SER A 907 19.26 -41.86 -3.45
CA SER A 907 20.12 -40.87 -2.81
C SER A 907 19.66 -39.45 -3.03
N THR A 908 19.86 -38.61 -2.03
CA THR A 908 19.73 -37.16 -2.07
C THR A 908 20.91 -36.49 -1.39
N TYR A 909 21.02 -35.18 -1.48
CA TYR A 909 22.05 -34.45 -0.75
C TYR A 909 21.60 -33.03 -0.41
N GLU A 910 22.11 -32.54 0.70
CA GLU A 910 22.07 -31.14 1.11
C GLU A 910 23.36 -30.45 0.70
N TRP A 911 23.30 -29.18 0.33
CA TRP A 911 24.44 -28.37 -0.06
C TRP A 911 24.32 -26.93 0.48
N HIS A 912 25.37 -26.13 0.36
CA HIS A 912 25.47 -24.80 0.96
C HIS A 912 25.77 -23.73 -0.09
N PRO A 913 24.75 -23.22 -0.84
CA PRO A 913 24.96 -22.32 -1.97
C PRO A 913 25.54 -20.96 -1.59
N LEU A 914 25.34 -20.49 -0.38
CA LEU A 914 25.79 -19.17 0.07
C LEU A 914 27.32 -18.99 0.07
N VAL A 915 28.08 -20.08 0.19
CA VAL A 915 29.57 -20.03 0.24
C VAL A 915 30.25 -19.59 -1.06
N TYR A 916 29.52 -19.59 -2.18
CA TYR A 916 30.06 -19.15 -3.46
C TYR A 916 30.14 -17.63 -3.63
N SER A 917 29.54 -16.87 -2.75
CA SER A 917 29.56 -15.43 -2.82
C SER A 917 30.22 -14.79 -1.59
N ASN A 918 31.02 -13.77 -1.84
CA ASN A 918 31.54 -12.90 -0.77
C ASN A 918 30.41 -12.04 -0.13
N GLU A 919 29.26 -12.02 -0.72
CA GLU A 919 28.06 -11.30 -0.30
C GLU A 919 26.91 -12.26 0.01
N GLY A 920 27.21 -13.57 0.15
CA GLY A 920 26.18 -14.60 0.32
C GLY A 920 25.27 -14.34 1.51
N CYS A 921 25.83 -13.95 2.65
CA CYS A 921 25.03 -13.59 3.83
C CYS A 921 24.44 -12.18 3.75
N GLU A 922 25.07 -11.24 3.06
CA GLU A 922 24.55 -9.90 2.85
C GLU A 922 23.24 -9.94 2.02
N ASN A 923 23.18 -10.83 1.05
CA ASN A 923 21.99 -11.03 0.22
C ASN A 923 20.83 -11.73 0.98
N GLU A 924 21.10 -12.34 2.13
CA GLU A 924 20.10 -12.99 2.98
C GLU A 924 19.46 -12.06 4.04
N VAL A 925 19.67 -10.76 3.93
CA VAL A 925 19.11 -9.79 4.90
C VAL A 925 17.58 -9.82 4.90
N ASN A 926 16.95 -9.99 3.75
CA ASN A 926 15.50 -10.17 3.62
C ASN A 926 15.00 -11.47 4.29
N ASN A 927 15.89 -12.45 4.46
CA ASN A 927 15.62 -13.73 5.09
C ASN A 927 16.04 -13.77 6.57
N GLY A 928 16.32 -12.61 7.18
CA GLY A 928 16.53 -12.44 8.61
C GLY A 928 18.00 -12.35 9.06
N VAL A 929 18.96 -12.24 8.14
CA VAL A 929 20.34 -11.90 8.50
C VAL A 929 20.40 -10.46 8.98
N VAL A 930 21.04 -10.25 10.13
CA VAL A 930 21.23 -8.91 10.67
C VAL A 930 22.24 -8.13 9.82
N ALA A 931 21.83 -6.98 9.34
CA ALA A 931 22.66 -6.13 8.47
C ALA A 931 23.76 -5.38 9.23
N ASN A 932 24.75 -4.87 8.50
CA ASN A 932 25.77 -3.93 8.94
C ASN A 932 26.49 -4.31 10.25
N GLN A 933 26.74 -5.57 10.43
CA GLN A 933 27.51 -6.12 11.52
C GLN A 933 29.01 -5.75 11.39
N PHE A 934 29.81 -6.20 12.34
CA PHE A 934 31.24 -6.07 12.27
C PHE A 934 31.91 -7.33 11.67
N GLY A 935 33.14 -7.23 11.21
CA GLY A 935 33.93 -8.39 10.72
C GLY A 935 33.54 -8.87 9.33
N SER A 936 33.45 -10.18 9.18
CA SER A 936 33.22 -10.86 7.90
C SER A 936 31.79 -11.38 7.72
N TRP A 937 30.84 -10.71 8.33
CA TRP A 937 29.44 -11.11 8.31
C TRP A 937 28.83 -11.28 6.90
N PRO A 938 29.20 -10.48 5.86
CA PRO A 938 28.60 -10.62 4.54
C PRO A 938 28.96 -11.90 3.81
N PHE A 939 30.05 -12.54 4.20
CA PHE A 939 30.50 -13.75 3.51
C PHE A 939 29.57 -14.93 3.77
N GLY A 940 29.18 -15.60 2.71
CA GLY A 940 28.48 -16.87 2.79
C GLY A 940 29.32 -17.94 3.46
N ARG A 941 28.71 -18.76 4.30
CA ARG A 941 29.32 -19.88 5.01
C ARG A 941 28.52 -21.17 4.81
N ALA A 942 29.12 -22.26 5.15
CA ALA A 942 28.52 -23.57 4.99
C ALA A 942 27.40 -23.78 6.03
N GLY A 943 26.16 -23.55 5.58
CA GLY A 943 24.94 -23.77 6.35
C GLY A 943 24.60 -22.68 7.37
N TRP A 944 25.25 -21.50 7.33
CA TRP A 944 24.92 -20.43 8.25
C TRP A 944 25.38 -19.03 7.81
N CYS A 945 24.78 -18.03 8.40
CA CYS A 945 25.20 -16.65 8.36
C CYS A 945 25.38 -16.08 9.77
N ALA A 946 26.34 -15.16 9.94
CA ALA A 946 26.45 -14.42 11.19
C ALA A 946 25.20 -13.57 11.41
N GLY A 947 24.58 -13.70 12.57
CA GLY A 947 23.34 -13.00 12.89
C GLY A 947 22.11 -13.55 12.18
N GLN A 948 22.02 -14.88 12.08
CA GLN A 948 20.86 -15.59 11.58
C GLN A 948 20.63 -16.89 12.39
N ASP A 949 19.39 -17.35 12.39
CA ASP A 949 19.02 -18.70 12.81
C ASP A 949 19.50 -19.73 11.79
N VAL A 950 19.69 -20.96 12.24
CA VAL A 950 20.03 -22.09 11.38
C VAL A 950 18.76 -22.88 11.13
N LYS A 951 18.23 -22.73 9.94
CA LYS A 951 17.01 -23.43 9.51
C LYS A 951 17.28 -24.92 9.33
N GLN A 952 16.29 -25.74 9.66
CA GLN A 952 16.34 -27.16 9.43
C GLN A 952 16.14 -27.46 7.94
N TRP A 953 17.00 -28.34 7.42
CA TRP A 953 16.78 -28.93 6.11
C TRP A 953 15.94 -30.19 6.26
N THR A 954 14.89 -30.32 5.45
CA THR A 954 14.00 -31.50 5.46
C THR A 954 13.93 -32.12 4.09
N TYR A 955 13.87 -33.45 4.03
CA TYR A 955 13.70 -34.18 2.80
C TYR A 955 12.80 -35.39 3.00
N ASP A 956 11.75 -35.50 2.20
CA ASP A 956 10.81 -36.63 2.23
C ASP A 956 11.45 -37.89 1.63
N ILE A 957 11.52 -38.93 2.45
CA ILE A 957 12.04 -40.25 2.07
C ILE A 957 10.97 -41.35 2.13
N THR A 958 9.69 -40.98 2.23
CA THR A 958 8.57 -41.92 2.36
C THR A 958 8.55 -42.94 1.24
N SER A 959 8.66 -42.48 -0.01
CA SER A 959 8.65 -43.37 -1.20
C SER A 959 9.87 -44.28 -1.31
N TRP A 960 10.95 -43.98 -0.59
CA TRP A 960 12.20 -44.77 -0.56
C TRP A 960 12.22 -45.75 0.59
N SER A 961 11.32 -45.56 1.57
CA SER A 961 11.28 -46.31 2.80
C SER A 961 10.37 -47.56 2.68
N ASP A 962 10.74 -48.63 3.35
CA ASP A 962 9.82 -49.76 3.56
C ASP A 962 8.85 -49.38 4.66
N MET A 963 7.66 -48.94 4.25
CA MET A 963 6.57 -48.52 5.14
C MET A 963 5.84 -49.72 5.75
N SER A 964 6.11 -50.95 5.33
CA SER A 964 5.46 -52.16 5.85
C SER A 964 6.06 -52.71 7.17
N GLY A 965 7.02 -51.96 7.73
CA GLY A 965 7.72 -52.37 8.95
C GLY A 965 8.97 -53.20 8.70
N GLY A 966 9.42 -53.29 7.44
CA GLY A 966 10.72 -53.86 7.11
C GLY A 966 11.89 -53.01 7.52
N ASN A 967 13.09 -53.56 7.38
CA ASN A 967 14.30 -52.81 7.78
C ASN A 967 14.76 -51.89 6.67
N ASN A 968 14.90 -50.63 6.98
CA ASN A 968 15.49 -49.59 6.15
C ASN A 968 16.95 -49.38 6.51
N HIS A 969 17.80 -49.15 5.51
CA HIS A 969 19.21 -48.89 5.70
C HIS A 969 19.59 -47.53 5.15
N LEU A 970 19.86 -46.56 6.02
CA LEU A 970 20.31 -45.21 5.72
C LEU A 970 21.82 -45.10 5.96
N SER A 971 22.54 -44.51 5.01
CA SER A 971 23.92 -44.15 5.19
C SER A 971 24.17 -42.68 4.81
N TYR A 972 25.18 -42.08 5.44
CA TYR A 972 25.48 -40.64 5.33
C TYR A 972 26.98 -40.42 5.02
N LYS A 973 27.27 -39.42 4.17
CA LYS A 973 28.59 -38.95 3.86
C LYS A 973 28.62 -37.45 3.66
N GLY A 974 29.60 -36.78 4.28
CA GLY A 974 29.98 -35.42 3.93
C GLY A 974 31.14 -35.39 2.95
N LEU A 975 30.97 -34.77 1.82
CA LEU A 975 31.99 -34.71 0.75
C LEU A 975 32.21 -33.26 0.31
N PHE A 976 33.36 -33.00 -0.30
CA PHE A 976 33.61 -31.75 -0.99
C PHE A 976 34.01 -32.10 -2.45
N ASN A 977 33.29 -31.47 -3.42
CA ASN A 977 33.44 -31.82 -4.84
C ASN A 977 33.37 -33.35 -5.14
N GLY A 978 32.44 -34.01 -4.43
CA GLY A 978 32.19 -35.44 -4.56
C GLY A 978 33.33 -36.33 -4.01
N GLN A 979 34.30 -35.78 -3.30
CA GLN A 979 35.42 -36.49 -2.72
C GLN A 979 35.49 -36.25 -1.21
N GLU A 980 36.16 -37.16 -0.50
CA GLU A 980 36.50 -36.93 0.92
C GLU A 980 37.49 -35.78 1.01
N TYR A 981 37.18 -34.77 1.81
CA TYR A 981 38.03 -33.62 2.02
C TYR A 981 39.26 -33.98 2.91
N VAL A 982 40.46 -33.72 2.39
CA VAL A 982 41.70 -33.84 3.14
C VAL A 982 42.42 -32.50 3.11
N PRO A 983 42.59 -31.82 4.25
CA PRO A 983 43.21 -30.51 4.30
C PRO A 983 44.69 -30.56 3.92
N SER A 984 45.23 -29.49 3.35
CA SER A 984 46.59 -29.36 2.85
C SER A 984 47.65 -29.44 3.95
N ASP A 985 47.33 -29.12 5.20
CA ASP A 985 48.19 -29.19 6.37
C ASP A 985 48.11 -30.55 7.11
N GLY A 986 47.30 -31.45 6.61
CA GLY A 986 47.16 -32.83 7.06
C GLY A 986 46.07 -33.07 8.10
N VAL A 987 45.86 -34.35 8.37
CA VAL A 987 44.77 -34.83 9.24
C VAL A 987 45.00 -34.44 10.70
N GLY A 988 43.97 -33.92 11.35
CA GLY A 988 43.95 -33.71 12.80
C GLY A 988 44.57 -32.42 13.33
N ASN A 989 44.88 -31.47 12.44
CA ASN A 989 45.37 -30.15 12.83
C ASN A 989 44.30 -29.06 12.60
N GLY A 990 43.82 -28.47 13.65
CA GLY A 990 42.93 -27.33 13.59
C GLY A 990 41.52 -27.61 14.08
N GLN A 991 40.72 -26.55 14.09
CA GLN A 991 39.30 -26.55 14.55
C GLN A 991 38.38 -26.49 13.33
N ARG A 992 38.29 -27.60 12.60
CA ARG A 992 37.49 -27.76 11.40
C ARG A 992 36.35 -28.70 11.70
N ASN A 993 35.24 -28.19 12.12
CA ASN A 993 34.15 -29.03 12.51
C ASN A 993 32.92 -28.75 11.67
N ILE A 994 32.28 -29.81 11.23
CA ILE A 994 30.88 -29.77 10.83
C ILE A 994 30.07 -30.16 12.07
N HIS A 995 29.23 -29.25 12.55
CA HIS A 995 28.25 -29.51 13.58
C HIS A 995 26.96 -29.93 12.90
N ALA A 996 26.55 -31.18 13.13
CA ALA A 996 25.35 -31.73 12.52
C ALA A 996 24.53 -32.51 13.54
N GLU A 997 23.24 -32.30 13.52
CA GLU A 997 22.22 -33.14 14.14
C GLU A 997 21.25 -33.58 13.07
N ILE A 998 21.19 -34.91 12.82
CA ILE A 998 20.43 -35.50 11.74
C ILE A 998 19.48 -36.54 12.33
N TRP A 999 18.22 -36.43 12.01
CA TRP A 999 17.16 -37.28 12.50
C TRP A 999 16.37 -37.92 11.33
N VAL A 1000 15.81 -39.08 11.55
CA VAL A 1000 14.74 -39.68 10.76
C VAL A 1000 13.45 -39.46 11.57
N VAL A 1001 12.58 -38.62 11.10
CA VAL A 1001 11.33 -38.24 11.78
C VAL A 1001 10.15 -38.92 11.10
N TYR A 1002 9.26 -39.50 11.91
CA TYR A 1002 8.05 -40.19 11.48
C TYR A 1002 6.85 -39.29 11.74
N TYR A 1003 6.11 -39.04 10.66
CA TYR A 1003 4.95 -38.16 10.70
C TYR A 1003 3.67 -38.96 10.69
N ASN A 1004 2.73 -38.52 11.47
CA ASN A 1004 1.37 -39.02 11.50
C ASN A 1004 0.47 -38.07 10.71
N SER A 1005 -0.45 -38.62 9.90
CA SER A 1005 -1.52 -37.81 9.34
C SER A 1005 -2.50 -37.44 10.45
N THR A 1006 -2.58 -36.15 10.78
CA THR A 1006 -3.66 -35.66 11.63
C THR A 1006 -4.91 -35.58 10.76
N THR A 1007 -5.82 -36.57 10.90
CA THR A 1007 -7.14 -36.41 10.33
C THR A 1007 -7.82 -35.29 11.11
N SER A 1008 -8.03 -34.14 10.47
CA SER A 1008 -8.90 -33.09 10.99
C SER A 1008 -10.27 -33.70 11.32
N SER A 1009 -10.57 -33.79 12.61
CA SER A 1009 -11.84 -34.32 13.11
C SER A 1009 -12.92 -33.26 12.97
#